data_3993eaca049a681aa6b96eaafc314ace
#
_entry.id   3993eaca049a681aa6b96eaafc314ace
#
_cell.length_a   1.000
_cell.length_b   1.000
_cell.length_c   1.000
_cell.angle_alpha   90.00
_cell.angle_beta   90.00
_cell.angle_gamma   90.00
#
_symmetry.space_group_name_H-M   'P 1'
#
loop_
_entity.id
_entity.type
_entity.pdbx_description
1 polymer ?
#
loop_
_entity_poly.entity_id
_entity_poly.type
_entity_poly.pdbx_seq_one_letter_code
_entity_poly.pdbx_strand_id
1 'polypeptide(L)'
;MNNYTLSFLLFIAPLLSIHAQVADWIDAKPGMGIDVAIDQFHDSYTCGQIVGLNNQIGTSTVNSNGLQDVVVQKHASNGSLLWVTHFGGAGSDYSSKIVFDGQNAVWVVGHFQQTMTVGSFTLVSGGGSDVFIVKLDASNGAVLMAKKGGGSTNDYAMDLSLGTNGNLFFTGNYNGSFVFPGATISSSGNGHAFVLEIDLAGNPVQSFGITGGVSIYTHTVDIFGNIYVGGFSTSTNIGFNGTTQSMSGQNHFIAKFNAMGVFQYKTTSSFNGEVYGLCADSTGSIYFTGNFDTQASFGSISLTNGANDNALLVKINTNGNYSWAKSFGGNGNDQGYDLKCKGNGQLFLTGVYSGNITFGTIPLSGGSNFRAYLAEIDSSGVVASVIPGFSSNSMVISNALSLSGDDIYCTGIGSGLMNMAGQTCLLAESFLVKIAGNANAINGKVYLDVNSNALLDPTEIGLPNVLLQLTNGSFQALSANSGLYEVYSNAGNYSVNIPNIPLYHSLSTTPTQSAVFSGLGNVDSLNHFGLVPIPNMPDLRVTLTPLTAPKAGYVLAYFLTYKNIGTVAQNASVYFTSPSGINFLSASPIQSAQTGGNVEWQLGMLQPGQQGDIYVQYNIPVGTPIGFPLSSQAQITPVIGDLTINDNSSQSQIQVVGPYDPNIKLVDKDTLYNISASDWLEYTVHFQNVGTDTAYNVVIVDTISALLDLGSFEVLSMSHQPLEVNFDQQILTFRFNQIMLPDSTTNQLGSNGFVKFRMKHPSSLPFLTEIENFVDIYFDFNDAIRTNTATTVHLDSTLSGIFTLDQQEAFVIYPNPTHADLTIKLNQMENESAQLMISDLSGRIIQTITMTGKENKLSTESLKPGIYNLQVLLNGHQSSHRFIKL
;
A
#
# COMPACT_ATOMS: atom_id res chain seq x y z
N MET A 1 15.35 -40.68 53.93
CA MET A 1 14.64 -40.89 52.66
C MET A 1 14.00 -39.54 52.33
N ASN A 2 14.70 -38.69 51.61
CA ASN A 2 14.18 -37.42 51.16
C ASN A 2 14.07 -37.47 49.65
N ASN A 3 12.87 -37.43 49.14
CA ASN A 3 12.56 -37.31 47.73
C ASN A 3 12.71 -35.86 47.33
N TYR A 4 13.73 -35.56 46.53
CA TYR A 4 13.83 -34.29 45.76
C TYR A 4 13.20 -34.49 44.40
N THR A 5 12.02 -33.84 44.22
CA THR A 5 11.37 -33.70 42.91
C THR A 5 12.10 -32.60 42.15
N LEU A 6 12.83 -32.99 41.09
CA LEU A 6 13.47 -32.06 40.18
C LEU A 6 12.41 -31.55 39.18
N SER A 7 11.94 -30.30 39.39
CA SER A 7 11.08 -29.61 38.41
C SER A 7 11.95 -29.13 37.25
N PHE A 8 11.85 -29.80 36.11
CA PHE A 8 12.41 -29.30 34.86
C PHE A 8 11.54 -28.12 34.38
N LEU A 9 12.02 -26.90 34.57
CA LEU A 9 11.49 -25.73 33.85
C LEU A 9 11.97 -25.85 32.39
N LEU A 10 11.06 -26.27 31.53
CA LEU A 10 11.27 -26.21 30.07
C LEU A 10 11.20 -24.73 29.67
N PHE A 11 12.34 -24.07 29.50
CA PHE A 11 12.40 -22.81 28.80
C PHE A 11 12.10 -23.11 27.32
N ILE A 12 10.88 -22.84 26.90
CA ILE A 12 10.55 -22.75 25.48
C ILE A 12 11.17 -21.42 25.03
N ALA A 13 12.42 -21.48 24.56
CA ALA A 13 12.95 -20.40 23.72
C ALA A 13 12.03 -20.30 22.50
N PRO A 14 11.58 -19.08 22.09
CA PRO A 14 10.89 -18.95 20.83
C PRO A 14 11.83 -19.48 19.75
N LEU A 15 11.37 -20.48 19.03
CA LEU A 15 12.04 -20.97 17.82
C LEU A 15 12.05 -19.78 16.85
N LEU A 16 13.17 -19.08 16.76
CA LEU A 16 13.45 -18.18 15.67
C LEU A 16 13.38 -19.01 14.39
N SER A 17 12.36 -18.82 13.61
CA SER A 17 12.25 -19.43 12.29
C SER A 17 13.41 -18.95 11.43
N ILE A 18 14.30 -19.85 11.07
CA ILE A 18 15.38 -19.57 10.10
C ILE A 18 14.68 -19.33 8.77
N HIS A 19 14.76 -18.11 8.30
CA HIS A 19 14.09 -17.67 7.07
C HIS A 19 15.07 -17.78 5.91
N ALA A 20 14.84 -18.71 4.99
CA ALA A 20 15.57 -18.71 3.73
C ALA A 20 14.90 -17.69 2.79
N GLN A 21 15.57 -16.57 2.54
CA GLN A 21 15.11 -15.55 1.61
C GLN A 21 15.55 -15.93 0.19
N VAL A 22 14.65 -15.79 -0.78
CA VAL A 22 14.92 -16.08 -2.20
C VAL A 22 14.74 -14.81 -3.01
N ALA A 23 15.63 -14.57 -3.98
CA ALA A 23 15.47 -13.46 -4.90
C ALA A 23 14.26 -13.71 -5.80
N ASP A 24 13.35 -12.76 -5.82
CA ASP A 24 12.20 -12.73 -6.71
C ASP A 24 12.69 -12.49 -8.15
N TRP A 25 13.57 -11.52 -8.30
CA TRP A 25 14.29 -11.25 -9.55
C TRP A 25 15.62 -10.53 -9.29
N ILE A 26 16.51 -10.59 -10.25
CA ILE A 26 17.77 -9.85 -10.31
C ILE A 26 17.96 -9.26 -11.71
N ASP A 27 18.32 -8.01 -11.79
CA ASP A 27 18.54 -7.30 -13.05
C ASP A 27 19.95 -6.69 -13.10
N ALA A 28 20.62 -6.85 -14.26
CA ALA A 28 21.90 -6.27 -14.54
C ALA A 28 21.74 -4.90 -15.23
N LYS A 29 22.50 -3.91 -14.80
CA LYS A 29 22.36 -2.53 -15.27
C LYS A 29 23.68 -1.94 -15.69
N PRO A 30 23.72 -1.12 -16.76
CA PRO A 30 24.79 -0.19 -16.99
C PRO A 30 24.78 0.93 -15.93
N GLY A 31 25.95 1.36 -15.54
CA GLY A 31 26.14 2.38 -14.51
C GLY A 31 26.38 1.79 -13.12
N MET A 32 26.91 2.60 -12.20
CA MET A 32 27.18 2.16 -10.82
C MET A 32 25.93 2.31 -9.98
N GLY A 33 25.39 1.22 -9.43
CA GLY A 33 24.29 1.23 -8.47
C GLY A 33 24.76 1.73 -7.10
N ILE A 34 24.36 2.94 -6.72
CA ILE A 34 24.78 3.58 -5.47
C ILE A 34 23.73 3.44 -4.39
N ASP A 35 22.46 3.75 -4.69
CA ASP A 35 21.38 3.72 -3.72
C ASP A 35 20.04 3.33 -4.36
N VAL A 36 19.08 2.89 -3.53
CA VAL A 36 17.76 2.42 -3.97
C VAL A 36 16.66 2.94 -3.04
N ALA A 37 15.59 3.46 -3.64
CA ALA A 37 14.34 3.82 -2.96
C ALA A 37 13.18 3.02 -3.54
N ILE A 38 12.12 2.84 -2.76
CA ILE A 38 10.95 2.06 -3.14
C ILE A 38 9.70 2.89 -2.87
N ASP A 39 8.72 2.83 -3.78
CA ASP A 39 7.41 3.43 -3.56
C ASP A 39 6.41 2.41 -2.96
N GLN A 40 5.20 2.90 -2.67
CA GLN A 40 4.13 2.08 -2.10
C GLN A 40 3.60 1.00 -3.07
N PHE A 41 3.96 1.05 -4.34
CA PHE A 41 3.60 0.04 -5.35
C PHE A 41 4.67 -1.03 -5.53
N HIS A 42 5.70 -0.99 -4.67
CA HIS A 42 6.90 -1.83 -4.77
C HIS A 42 7.72 -1.58 -6.05
N ASP A 43 7.51 -0.45 -6.73
CA ASP A 43 8.39 -0.02 -7.80
C ASP A 43 9.68 0.53 -7.19
N SER A 44 10.80 0.23 -7.83
CA SER A 44 12.11 0.61 -7.32
C SER A 44 12.76 1.71 -8.15
N TYR A 45 13.43 2.62 -7.45
CA TYR A 45 14.20 3.72 -8.04
C TYR A 45 15.65 3.55 -7.65
N THR A 46 16.54 3.54 -8.62
CA THR A 46 17.98 3.48 -8.37
C THR A 46 18.67 4.71 -8.88
N CYS A 47 19.68 5.17 -8.16
CA CYS A 47 20.60 6.18 -8.65
C CYS A 47 22.03 5.62 -8.76
N GLY A 48 22.79 6.20 -9.70
CA GLY A 48 24.17 5.80 -9.93
C GLY A 48 24.87 6.71 -10.93
N GLN A 49 26.00 6.27 -11.45
CA GLN A 49 26.78 7.00 -12.45
C GLN A 49 26.96 6.18 -13.72
N ILE A 50 27.00 6.88 -14.85
CA ILE A 50 27.40 6.33 -16.14
C ILE A 50 28.66 7.02 -16.65
N VAL A 51 29.45 6.27 -17.42
CA VAL A 51 30.70 6.73 -18.02
C VAL A 51 30.71 6.43 -19.53
N GLY A 52 31.19 7.39 -20.32
CA GLY A 52 31.40 7.18 -21.74
C GLY A 52 30.11 7.22 -22.58
N LEU A 53 30.19 6.61 -23.76
CA LEU A 53 29.17 6.68 -24.79
C LEU A 53 28.50 5.31 -25.00
N ASN A 54 27.24 5.35 -25.49
CA ASN A 54 26.48 4.17 -25.91
C ASN A 54 26.11 3.19 -24.79
N ASN A 55 25.87 3.72 -23.56
CA ASN A 55 25.35 2.89 -22.48
C ASN A 55 23.89 2.48 -22.81
N GLN A 56 23.65 1.18 -22.97
CA GLN A 56 22.31 0.64 -23.24
C GLN A 56 21.58 0.39 -21.94
N ILE A 57 20.49 1.09 -21.71
CA ILE A 57 19.61 0.90 -20.55
C ILE A 57 18.21 0.60 -21.09
N GLY A 58 17.81 -0.66 -21.07
CA GLY A 58 16.59 -1.11 -21.75
C GLY A 58 16.66 -0.82 -23.25
N THR A 59 15.70 -0.08 -23.78
CA THR A 59 15.66 0.36 -25.18
C THR A 59 16.36 1.72 -25.42
N SER A 60 16.80 2.40 -24.36
CA SER A 60 17.41 3.74 -24.43
C SER A 60 18.93 3.65 -24.50
N THR A 61 19.52 4.49 -25.35
CA THR A 61 20.98 4.70 -25.39
C THR A 61 21.29 5.99 -24.65
N VAL A 62 22.06 5.90 -23.57
CA VAL A 62 22.44 7.01 -22.73
C VAL A 62 23.92 7.29 -22.81
N ASN A 63 24.31 8.54 -22.97
CA ASN A 63 25.69 8.98 -23.08
C ASN A 63 26.03 9.92 -21.93
N SER A 64 27.20 9.75 -21.32
CA SER A 64 27.74 10.79 -20.44
C SER A 64 28.19 12.01 -21.23
N ASN A 65 27.93 13.22 -20.72
CA ASN A 65 28.31 14.51 -21.32
C ASN A 65 29.75 14.90 -20.99
N GLY A 66 30.40 14.15 -20.12
CA GLY A 66 31.74 14.42 -19.64
C GLY A 66 32.43 13.19 -19.08
N LEU A 67 32.90 13.26 -17.86
CA LEU A 67 33.57 12.13 -17.21
C LEU A 67 32.53 11.14 -16.66
N GLN A 68 31.81 11.52 -15.65
CA GLN A 68 30.73 10.72 -15.04
C GLN A 68 29.48 11.56 -14.95
N ASP A 69 28.35 11.01 -15.34
CA ASP A 69 27.04 11.65 -15.24
C ASP A 69 26.13 10.81 -14.35
N VAL A 70 25.17 11.46 -13.73
CA VAL A 70 24.16 10.81 -12.89
C VAL A 70 23.13 10.11 -13.77
N VAL A 71 22.78 8.90 -13.43
CA VAL A 71 21.65 8.15 -14.00
C VAL A 71 20.67 7.76 -12.89
N VAL A 72 19.38 7.90 -13.19
CA VAL A 72 18.29 7.47 -12.34
C VAL A 72 17.38 6.56 -13.15
N GLN A 73 16.98 5.44 -12.58
CA GLN A 73 16.14 4.44 -13.26
C GLN A 73 14.97 4.06 -12.37
N LYS A 74 13.79 3.88 -12.96
CA LYS A 74 12.62 3.28 -12.29
C LYS A 74 12.36 1.90 -12.86
N HIS A 75 12.11 0.93 -11.99
CA HIS A 75 11.70 -0.43 -12.35
C HIS A 75 10.39 -0.75 -11.66
N ALA A 76 9.50 -1.43 -12.38
CA ALA A 76 8.28 -1.99 -11.82
C ALA A 76 8.60 -3.05 -10.76
N SER A 77 7.62 -3.40 -9.96
CA SER A 77 7.74 -4.43 -8.91
C SER A 77 8.19 -5.81 -9.43
N ASN A 78 8.00 -6.09 -10.72
CA ASN A 78 8.46 -7.29 -11.40
C ASN A 78 9.86 -7.16 -12.04
N GLY A 79 10.58 -6.07 -11.80
CA GLY A 79 11.92 -5.79 -12.31
C GLY A 79 11.99 -5.14 -13.71
N SER A 80 10.87 -4.98 -14.42
CA SER A 80 10.90 -4.36 -15.75
C SER A 80 11.22 -2.87 -15.67
N LEU A 81 12.12 -2.37 -16.54
CA LEU A 81 12.45 -0.95 -16.61
C LEU A 81 11.25 -0.15 -17.11
N LEU A 82 10.84 0.88 -16.35
CA LEU A 82 9.77 1.80 -16.73
C LEU A 82 10.28 3.07 -17.37
N TRP A 83 11.27 3.73 -16.76
CA TRP A 83 11.93 4.90 -17.33
C TRP A 83 13.38 5.05 -16.88
N VAL A 84 14.14 5.85 -17.61
CA VAL A 84 15.51 6.26 -17.28
C VAL A 84 15.66 7.75 -17.50
N THR A 85 16.26 8.45 -16.54
CA THR A 85 16.64 9.86 -16.65
C THR A 85 18.12 9.99 -16.34
N HIS A 86 18.85 10.80 -17.12
CA HIS A 86 20.25 11.10 -16.87
C HIS A 86 20.50 12.61 -16.96
N PHE A 87 21.49 13.06 -16.21
CA PHE A 87 21.90 14.45 -16.21
C PHE A 87 23.34 14.60 -15.74
N GLY A 88 24.01 15.64 -16.25
CA GLY A 88 25.39 15.90 -15.93
C GLY A 88 25.97 17.02 -16.77
N GLY A 89 27.31 17.13 -16.78
CA GLY A 89 28.04 18.14 -17.47
C GLY A 89 29.42 17.66 -17.92
N ALA A 90 30.34 18.60 -18.21
CA ALA A 90 31.69 18.25 -18.62
C ALA A 90 32.59 17.72 -17.48
N GLY A 91 32.21 17.97 -16.25
CA GLY A 91 32.88 17.52 -15.02
C GLY A 91 32.54 16.08 -14.64
N SER A 92 32.85 15.74 -13.40
CA SER A 92 32.37 14.51 -12.76
C SER A 92 31.19 14.83 -11.86
N ASP A 93 30.08 14.14 -12.10
CA ASP A 93 28.82 14.35 -11.42
C ASP A 93 28.41 13.02 -10.77
N TYR A 94 28.21 13.03 -9.46
CA TYR A 94 27.98 11.84 -8.65
C TYR A 94 26.67 11.93 -7.87
N SER A 95 25.82 10.91 -7.97
CA SER A 95 24.72 10.72 -7.01
C SER A 95 25.24 10.09 -5.72
N SER A 96 24.65 10.44 -4.60
CA SER A 96 24.96 9.86 -3.29
C SER A 96 23.78 9.08 -2.73
N LYS A 97 22.58 9.64 -2.80
CA LYS A 97 21.38 9.04 -2.23
C LYS A 97 20.12 9.37 -3.05
N ILE A 98 19.14 8.49 -2.96
CA ILE A 98 17.82 8.64 -3.58
C ILE A 98 16.74 8.31 -2.55
N VAL A 99 15.64 9.06 -2.53
CA VAL A 99 14.49 8.80 -1.69
C VAL A 99 13.19 9.08 -2.44
N PHE A 100 12.16 8.27 -2.23
CA PHE A 100 10.81 8.55 -2.65
C PHE A 100 10.12 9.39 -1.57
N ASP A 101 9.42 10.47 -1.96
CA ASP A 101 8.86 11.44 -1.01
C ASP A 101 7.50 11.01 -0.39
N GLY A 102 7.06 9.78 -0.65
CA GLY A 102 5.79 9.26 -0.16
C GLY A 102 4.58 9.76 -0.93
N GLN A 103 4.77 10.62 -1.95
CA GLN A 103 3.70 11.18 -2.77
C GLN A 103 3.89 10.82 -4.25
N ASN A 104 4.60 11.65 -4.99
CA ASN A 104 4.71 11.50 -6.44
C ASN A 104 6.08 11.86 -7.00
N ALA A 105 7.09 12.01 -6.17
CA ALA A 105 8.40 12.39 -6.63
C ALA A 105 9.54 11.62 -5.98
N VAL A 106 10.61 11.50 -6.74
CA VAL A 106 11.88 10.94 -6.29
C VAL A 106 12.90 12.07 -6.18
N TRP A 107 13.61 12.07 -5.07
CA TRP A 107 14.64 13.08 -4.80
C TRP A 107 16.02 12.44 -4.81
N VAL A 108 16.94 13.07 -5.49
CA VAL A 108 18.32 12.61 -5.63
C VAL A 108 19.25 13.72 -5.16
N VAL A 109 20.16 13.37 -4.29
CA VAL A 109 21.26 14.26 -3.89
C VAL A 109 22.60 13.72 -4.34
N GLY A 110 23.56 14.62 -4.49
CA GLY A 110 24.91 14.28 -4.86
C GLY A 110 25.79 15.52 -4.96
N HIS A 111 26.88 15.41 -5.70
CA HIS A 111 27.80 16.54 -5.91
C HIS A 111 28.27 16.57 -7.38
N PHE A 112 28.56 17.73 -7.86
CA PHE A 112 28.87 17.99 -9.25
C PHE A 112 30.04 18.98 -9.40
N GLN A 113 30.72 18.92 -10.51
CA GLN A 113 31.81 19.80 -10.85
C GLN A 113 31.46 20.65 -12.08
N GLN A 114 32.02 21.89 -12.10
CA GLN A 114 31.84 22.84 -13.22
C GLN A 114 30.35 23.19 -13.45
N THR A 115 29.86 22.93 -14.65
CA THR A 115 28.47 23.20 -15.02
C THR A 115 27.73 21.91 -15.29
N MET A 116 26.63 21.66 -14.59
CA MET A 116 25.76 20.51 -14.76
C MET A 116 24.40 20.96 -15.33
N THR A 117 23.91 20.25 -16.34
CA THR A 117 22.57 20.47 -16.92
C THR A 117 21.63 19.36 -16.46
N VAL A 118 20.48 19.75 -15.87
CA VAL A 118 19.46 18.86 -15.31
C VAL A 118 18.11 19.26 -15.94
N GLY A 119 17.69 18.57 -16.99
CA GLY A 119 16.51 18.98 -17.76
C GLY A 119 16.64 20.43 -18.27
N SER A 120 15.74 21.32 -17.86
CA SER A 120 15.77 22.75 -18.19
C SER A 120 16.63 23.59 -17.23
N PHE A 121 17.18 23.00 -16.18
CA PHE A 121 17.96 23.71 -15.16
C PHE A 121 19.45 23.62 -15.47
N THR A 122 20.17 24.73 -15.17
CA THR A 122 21.63 24.79 -15.26
C THR A 122 22.20 25.14 -13.90
N LEU A 123 23.00 24.26 -13.34
CA LEU A 123 23.69 24.46 -12.08
C LEU A 123 25.17 24.73 -12.37
N VAL A 124 25.74 25.76 -11.71
CA VAL A 124 27.16 26.12 -11.88
C VAL A 124 27.83 26.04 -10.52
N SER A 125 28.86 25.20 -10.39
CA SER A 125 29.66 25.10 -9.19
C SER A 125 30.40 26.42 -8.90
N GLY A 126 30.42 26.82 -7.64
CA GLY A 126 31.12 28.00 -7.15
C GLY A 126 32.57 27.72 -6.79
N GLY A 127 32.97 26.47 -6.73
CA GLY A 127 34.28 26.00 -6.31
C GLY A 127 34.76 24.78 -7.08
N GLY A 128 35.25 23.78 -6.37
CA GLY A 128 35.57 22.45 -6.94
C GLY A 128 34.32 21.63 -7.19
N SER A 129 33.86 20.94 -6.16
CA SER A 129 32.56 20.21 -6.18
C SER A 129 31.54 20.96 -5.34
N ASP A 130 30.32 21.13 -5.84
CA ASP A 130 29.15 21.63 -5.10
C ASP A 130 28.08 20.54 -5.00
N VAL A 131 27.22 20.65 -3.99
CA VAL A 131 26.08 19.76 -3.79
C VAL A 131 24.95 20.08 -4.75
N PHE A 132 24.26 19.07 -5.26
CA PHE A 132 22.97 19.23 -5.92
C PHE A 132 21.86 18.47 -5.19
N ILE A 133 20.62 18.94 -5.37
CA ILE A 133 19.39 18.21 -5.09
C ILE A 133 18.45 18.36 -6.29
N VAL A 134 17.95 17.23 -6.76
CA VAL A 134 17.07 17.14 -7.93
C VAL A 134 15.79 16.42 -7.53
N LYS A 135 14.63 16.96 -7.91
CA LYS A 135 13.31 16.35 -7.81
C LYS A 135 12.88 15.87 -9.18
N LEU A 136 12.54 14.60 -9.27
CA LEU A 136 12.03 13.95 -10.48
C LEU A 136 10.59 13.50 -10.26
N ASP A 137 9.77 13.59 -11.28
CA ASP A 137 8.45 12.99 -11.30
C ASP A 137 8.56 11.46 -11.25
N ALA A 138 7.95 10.83 -10.25
CA ALA A 138 8.04 9.38 -10.05
C ALA A 138 7.39 8.56 -11.17
N SER A 139 6.43 9.14 -11.91
CA SER A 139 5.71 8.43 -12.98
C SER A 139 6.51 8.32 -14.29
N ASN A 140 7.29 9.36 -14.62
CA ASN A 140 7.91 9.46 -15.95
C ASN A 140 9.37 9.93 -15.94
N GLY A 141 9.96 10.22 -14.76
CA GLY A 141 11.33 10.67 -14.62
C GLY A 141 11.61 12.12 -15.06
N ALA A 142 10.58 12.92 -15.32
CA ALA A 142 10.75 14.33 -15.70
C ALA A 142 11.35 15.14 -14.56
N VAL A 143 12.27 16.06 -14.90
CA VAL A 143 12.90 16.95 -13.91
C VAL A 143 11.91 18.04 -13.50
N LEU A 144 11.47 18.00 -12.25
CA LEU A 144 10.56 19.01 -11.66
C LEU A 144 11.31 20.18 -11.03
N MET A 145 12.49 19.91 -10.44
CA MET A 145 13.29 20.94 -9.76
C MET A 145 14.76 20.50 -9.72
N ALA A 146 15.66 21.48 -9.79
CA ALA A 146 17.07 21.29 -9.46
C ALA A 146 17.59 22.51 -8.69
N LYS A 147 18.26 22.28 -7.55
CA LYS A 147 18.91 23.31 -6.73
C LYS A 147 20.33 22.89 -6.41
N LYS A 148 21.20 23.88 -6.18
CA LYS A 148 22.56 23.63 -5.72
C LYS A 148 22.76 24.18 -4.31
N GLY A 149 23.71 23.58 -3.58
CA GLY A 149 24.28 24.12 -2.37
C GLY A 149 25.81 24.02 -2.41
N GLY A 150 26.50 24.95 -1.79
CA GLY A 150 27.95 24.94 -1.75
C GLY A 150 28.58 26.34 -1.68
N GLY A 151 29.90 26.38 -1.72
CA GLY A 151 30.68 27.58 -1.58
C GLY A 151 31.79 27.69 -2.62
N SER A 152 32.96 28.20 -2.20
CA SER A 152 34.13 28.34 -3.07
C SER A 152 35.12 27.17 -2.98
N THR A 153 34.75 26.11 -2.30
CA THR A 153 35.57 24.92 -2.05
C THR A 153 34.82 23.65 -2.42
N ASN A 154 35.32 22.51 -2.04
CA ASN A 154 34.61 21.25 -2.24
C ASN A 154 33.53 21.04 -1.18
N ASP A 155 32.33 20.74 -1.61
CA ASP A 155 31.18 20.44 -0.79
C ASP A 155 30.51 19.15 -1.30
N TYR A 156 30.13 18.24 -0.40
CA TYR A 156 29.68 16.89 -0.74
C TYR A 156 28.40 16.56 0.00
N ALA A 157 27.37 16.13 -0.72
CA ALA A 157 26.20 15.49 -0.13
C ALA A 157 26.53 14.05 0.23
N MET A 158 26.17 13.63 1.43
CA MET A 158 26.47 12.29 1.93
C MET A 158 25.22 11.43 2.06
N ASP A 159 24.14 11.98 2.61
CA ASP A 159 22.96 11.19 2.91
C ASP A 159 21.66 11.99 2.77
N LEU A 160 20.54 11.28 2.48
CA LEU A 160 19.20 11.84 2.26
C LEU A 160 18.14 10.92 2.88
N SER A 161 17.21 11.46 3.64
CA SER A 161 16.09 10.71 4.20
C SER A 161 14.79 11.52 4.22
N LEU A 162 13.67 10.83 4.23
CA LEU A 162 12.35 11.41 4.46
C LEU A 162 12.04 11.33 5.97
N GLY A 163 11.74 12.47 6.57
CA GLY A 163 11.32 12.54 7.97
C GLY A 163 9.84 12.19 8.15
N THR A 164 9.46 11.84 9.38
CA THR A 164 8.06 11.55 9.74
C THR A 164 7.12 12.74 9.63
N ASN A 165 7.67 13.96 9.52
CA ASN A 165 6.93 15.20 9.26
C ASN A 165 6.70 15.48 7.76
N GLY A 166 7.11 14.54 6.88
CA GLY A 166 7.01 14.67 5.44
C GLY A 166 8.05 15.58 4.79
N ASN A 167 9.00 16.13 5.55
CA ASN A 167 10.12 16.92 5.02
C ASN A 167 11.32 16.02 4.73
N LEU A 168 12.20 16.52 3.86
CA LEU A 168 13.44 15.84 3.52
C LEU A 168 14.59 16.38 4.38
N PHE A 169 15.38 15.46 4.89
CA PHE A 169 16.64 15.76 5.60
C PHE A 169 17.80 15.33 4.72
N PHE A 170 18.73 16.23 4.45
CA PHE A 170 19.97 15.86 3.81
C PHE A 170 21.17 16.45 4.53
N THR A 171 22.24 15.69 4.51
CA THR A 171 23.46 16.00 5.21
C THR A 171 24.67 15.89 4.31
N GLY A 172 25.72 16.59 4.66
CA GLY A 172 26.95 16.53 3.90
C GLY A 172 28.11 17.25 4.56
N ASN A 173 29.24 17.26 3.86
CA ASN A 173 30.48 17.87 4.31
C ASN A 173 30.79 19.12 3.50
N TYR A 174 31.34 20.17 4.16
CA TYR A 174 31.67 21.43 3.50
C TYR A 174 32.93 22.04 4.12
N ASN A 175 33.52 22.99 3.39
CA ASN A 175 34.62 23.80 3.90
C ASN A 175 34.28 25.29 3.73
N GLY A 176 34.60 26.11 4.75
CA GLY A 176 34.30 27.53 4.74
C GLY A 176 32.82 27.85 4.92
N SER A 177 32.11 28.21 3.86
CA SER A 177 30.68 28.55 3.89
C SER A 177 29.91 27.63 2.96
N PHE A 178 28.78 27.10 3.44
CA PHE A 178 27.80 26.40 2.64
C PHE A 178 26.57 27.27 2.43
N VAL A 179 26.26 27.57 1.18
CA VAL A 179 25.11 28.40 0.80
C VAL A 179 24.13 27.56 -0.02
N PHE A 180 22.92 27.48 0.47
CA PHE A 180 21.80 26.88 -0.24
C PHE A 180 20.69 27.94 -0.42
N PRO A 181 19.91 27.93 -1.50
CA PRO A 181 18.84 28.92 -1.67
C PRO A 181 17.90 29.00 -0.45
N GLY A 182 17.94 30.10 0.26
CA GLY A 182 17.19 30.35 1.50
C GLY A 182 17.90 29.98 2.81
N ALA A 183 19.13 29.40 2.77
CA ALA A 183 19.91 29.01 3.96
C ALA A 183 21.40 29.28 3.75
N THR A 184 22.07 29.74 4.82
CA THR A 184 23.54 29.91 4.82
C THR A 184 24.11 29.38 6.13
N ILE A 185 25.07 28.46 6.03
CA ILE A 185 25.83 27.91 7.16
C ILE A 185 27.29 28.36 6.99
N SER A 186 27.75 29.17 7.91
CA SER A 186 29.11 29.71 7.84
C SER A 186 29.97 29.21 8.99
N SER A 187 31.20 28.85 8.69
CA SER A 187 32.21 28.48 9.67
C SER A 187 33.58 28.97 9.21
N SER A 188 34.55 29.02 10.13
CA SER A 188 35.94 29.31 9.81
C SER A 188 36.77 28.02 9.81
N GLY A 189 37.57 27.80 8.78
CA GLY A 189 38.42 26.61 8.65
C GLY A 189 37.88 25.55 7.70
N ASN A 190 38.39 24.35 7.83
CA ASN A 190 38.06 23.19 6.98
C ASN A 190 37.49 22.04 7.81
N GLY A 191 36.76 21.15 7.17
CA GLY A 191 36.18 19.95 7.78
C GLY A 191 34.97 20.31 8.66
N HIS A 192 33.86 20.63 8.02
CA HIS A 192 32.59 20.91 8.67
C HIS A 192 31.50 20.09 7.99
N ALA A 193 30.41 19.87 8.71
CA ALA A 193 29.24 19.18 8.19
C ALA A 193 28.01 20.08 8.30
N PHE A 194 27.07 19.90 7.36
CA PHE A 194 25.77 20.55 7.38
C PHE A 194 24.66 19.53 7.59
N VAL A 195 23.59 19.98 8.22
CA VAL A 195 22.29 19.32 8.27
C VAL A 195 21.28 20.33 7.73
N LEU A 196 20.52 19.93 6.74
CA LEU A 196 19.50 20.76 6.12
C LEU A 196 18.18 19.98 6.02
N GLU A 197 17.10 20.57 6.56
CA GLU A 197 15.73 20.11 6.36
C GLU A 197 15.06 21.01 5.34
N ILE A 198 14.41 20.41 4.35
CA ILE A 198 13.66 21.10 3.30
C ILE A 198 12.25 20.55 3.20
N ASP A 199 11.30 21.42 2.83
CA ASP A 199 9.96 21.00 2.45
C ASP A 199 9.92 20.34 1.05
N LEU A 200 8.81 19.73 0.68
CA LEU A 200 8.64 19.09 -0.64
C LEU A 200 8.58 20.10 -1.82
N ALA A 201 8.57 21.40 -1.54
CA ALA A 201 8.83 22.45 -2.54
C ALA A 201 10.32 22.81 -2.64
N GLY A 202 11.17 22.16 -1.84
CA GLY A 202 12.62 22.37 -1.82
C GLY A 202 13.06 23.61 -1.05
N ASN A 203 12.23 24.21 -0.18
CA ASN A 203 12.61 25.36 0.63
C ASN A 203 13.16 24.91 1.97
N PRO A 204 14.24 25.58 2.49
CA PRO A 204 14.77 25.26 3.78
C PRO A 204 13.74 25.51 4.91
N VAL A 205 13.56 24.51 5.75
CA VAL A 205 12.76 24.59 6.99
C VAL A 205 13.69 24.88 8.17
N GLN A 206 14.81 24.17 8.26
CA GLN A 206 15.89 24.43 9.20
C GLN A 206 17.25 24.05 8.61
N SER A 207 18.29 24.67 9.12
CA SER A 207 19.67 24.35 8.75
C SER A 207 20.63 24.64 9.90
N PHE A 208 21.61 23.78 10.08
CA PHE A 208 22.66 23.99 11.06
C PHE A 208 23.97 23.30 10.69
N GLY A 209 25.07 23.75 11.29
CA GLY A 209 26.40 23.22 11.06
C GLY A 209 26.92 22.41 12.23
N ILE A 210 27.74 21.42 11.92
CA ILE A 210 28.62 20.71 12.85
C ILE A 210 30.06 21.07 12.46
N THR A 211 30.81 21.67 13.39
CA THR A 211 32.10 22.31 13.09
C THR A 211 33.25 21.70 13.90
N GLY A 212 34.49 21.78 13.41
CA GLY A 212 35.66 21.37 14.14
C GLY A 212 36.32 20.10 13.62
N GLY A 213 36.72 20.07 12.35
CA GLY A 213 37.45 18.92 11.75
C GLY A 213 36.61 17.66 11.71
N VAL A 214 35.35 17.78 11.24
CA VAL A 214 34.36 16.71 11.16
C VAL A 214 34.15 16.27 9.73
N SER A 215 33.93 14.96 9.59
CA SER A 215 33.31 14.35 8.40
C SER A 215 32.13 13.52 8.86
N ILE A 216 30.96 13.73 8.23
CA ILE A 216 29.79 12.88 8.45
C ILE A 216 29.60 11.96 7.25
N TYR A 217 29.02 10.79 7.50
CA TYR A 217 28.79 9.77 6.48
C TYR A 217 27.32 9.46 6.32
N THR A 218 26.54 9.52 7.40
CA THR A 218 25.16 9.08 7.41
C THR A 218 24.33 9.81 8.47
N HIS A 219 23.03 9.81 8.30
CA HIS A 219 22.07 10.28 9.29
C HIS A 219 20.82 9.41 9.32
N THR A 220 20.01 9.55 10.34
CA THR A 220 18.65 9.02 10.40
C THR A 220 17.76 9.93 11.21
N VAL A 221 16.45 9.87 10.95
CA VAL A 221 15.43 10.59 11.72
C VAL A 221 14.52 9.55 12.38
N ASP A 222 14.37 9.61 13.70
CA ASP A 222 13.50 8.69 14.43
C ASP A 222 12.01 9.07 14.29
N ILE A 223 11.12 8.20 14.75
CA ILE A 223 9.66 8.43 14.68
C ILE A 223 9.19 9.66 15.48
N PHE A 224 10.03 10.20 16.36
CA PHE A 224 9.76 11.41 17.16
C PHE A 224 10.29 12.67 16.48
N GLY A 225 10.89 12.55 15.29
CA GLY A 225 11.52 13.64 14.56
C GLY A 225 12.91 14.03 15.06
N ASN A 226 13.54 13.27 15.97
CA ASN A 226 14.90 13.53 16.37
C ASN A 226 15.88 13.12 15.26
N ILE A 227 16.90 13.95 15.05
CA ILE A 227 17.91 13.78 14.02
C ILE A 227 19.14 13.16 14.65
N TYR A 228 19.65 12.10 14.09
CA TYR A 228 20.91 11.46 14.50
C TYR A 228 21.89 11.51 13.35
N VAL A 229 23.11 11.94 13.64
CA VAL A 229 24.18 12.11 12.65
C VAL A 229 25.39 11.29 13.07
N GLY A 230 25.85 10.42 12.17
CA GLY A 230 27.05 9.59 12.34
C GLY A 230 28.23 10.15 11.59
N GLY A 231 29.36 10.23 12.24
CA GLY A 231 30.56 10.76 11.65
C GLY A 231 31.83 10.53 12.47
N PHE A 232 32.91 11.15 11.99
CA PHE A 232 34.24 11.09 12.55
C PHE A 232 34.81 12.49 12.75
N SER A 233 35.63 12.68 13.79
CA SER A 233 36.36 13.91 14.03
C SER A 233 37.81 13.66 14.37
N THR A 234 38.67 14.53 13.86
CA THR A 234 40.11 14.62 14.22
C THR A 234 40.40 15.66 15.30
N SER A 235 39.37 16.42 15.70
CA SER A 235 39.49 17.56 16.60
C SER A 235 39.22 17.18 18.06
N THR A 236 39.81 17.90 18.99
CA THR A 236 39.52 17.76 20.41
C THR A 236 38.25 18.50 20.86
N ASN A 237 37.68 19.35 19.99
CA ASN A 237 36.45 20.09 20.26
C ASN A 237 35.58 20.13 18.99
N ILE A 238 34.33 19.82 19.14
CA ILE A 238 33.31 19.87 18.07
C ILE A 238 32.21 20.83 18.47
N GLY A 239 31.79 21.69 17.54
CA GLY A 239 30.62 22.52 17.68
C GLY A 239 29.38 21.84 17.05
N PHE A 240 28.38 21.55 17.86
CA PHE A 240 27.08 20.98 17.43
C PHE A 240 26.01 22.08 17.51
N ASN A 241 25.69 22.70 16.40
CA ASN A 241 24.73 23.78 16.31
C ASN A 241 24.87 24.85 17.43
N GLY A 242 26.07 25.41 17.57
CA GLY A 242 26.40 26.39 18.59
C GLY A 242 26.81 25.83 19.97
N THR A 243 26.63 24.54 20.23
CA THR A 243 27.05 23.87 21.47
C THR A 243 28.42 23.19 21.28
N THR A 244 29.46 23.66 21.95
CA THR A 244 30.81 23.05 21.88
C THR A 244 30.90 21.85 22.83
N GLN A 245 31.39 20.73 22.31
CA GLN A 245 31.62 19.50 23.05
C GLN A 245 33.07 19.04 22.89
N SER A 246 33.69 18.60 24.00
CA SER A 246 35.03 18.02 23.96
C SER A 246 35.04 16.61 23.40
N MET A 247 36.09 16.26 22.66
CA MET A 247 36.39 14.92 22.15
C MET A 247 37.73 14.44 22.67
N SER A 248 37.90 13.14 22.80
CA SER A 248 39.17 12.54 23.29
C SER A 248 40.18 12.21 22.18
N GLY A 249 40.27 13.06 21.15
CA GLY A 249 41.12 12.84 19.97
C GLY A 249 40.35 12.33 18.76
N GLN A 250 41.00 11.52 17.90
CA GLN A 250 40.35 10.92 16.74
C GLN A 250 39.29 9.91 17.19
N ASN A 251 38.02 10.21 16.94
CA ASN A 251 36.91 9.38 17.37
C ASN A 251 35.73 9.48 16.42
N HIS A 252 35.01 8.37 16.33
CA HIS A 252 33.67 8.35 15.74
C HIS A 252 32.65 8.89 16.75
N PHE A 253 31.57 9.48 16.23
CA PHE A 253 30.48 9.97 17.07
C PHE A 253 29.14 9.71 16.43
N ILE A 254 28.13 9.51 17.29
CA ILE A 254 26.70 9.64 16.93
C ILE A 254 26.17 10.81 17.76
N ALA A 255 25.70 11.87 17.09
CA ALA A 255 25.12 13.05 17.74
C ALA A 255 23.62 13.08 17.54
N LYS A 256 22.89 13.34 18.63
CA LYS A 256 21.42 13.50 18.61
C LYS A 256 21.05 14.98 18.69
N PHE A 257 20.15 15.37 17.82
CA PHE A 257 19.44 16.64 17.86
C PHE A 257 17.95 16.37 17.99
N ASN A 258 17.21 17.25 18.66
CA ASN A 258 15.75 17.15 18.63
C ASN A 258 15.18 17.64 17.27
N ALA A 259 13.87 17.53 17.07
CA ALA A 259 13.21 17.94 15.83
C ALA A 259 13.40 19.42 15.46
N MET A 260 13.83 20.27 16.38
CA MET A 260 14.16 21.68 16.16
C MET A 260 15.69 21.92 15.93
N GLY A 261 16.46 20.86 15.70
CA GLY A 261 17.91 20.95 15.50
C GLY A 261 18.73 21.30 16.76
N VAL A 262 18.12 21.24 17.95
CA VAL A 262 18.85 21.52 19.21
C VAL A 262 19.62 20.28 19.64
N PHE A 263 20.92 20.44 19.83
CA PHE A 263 21.81 19.37 20.30
C PHE A 263 21.35 18.80 21.65
N GLN A 264 21.27 17.48 21.75
CA GLN A 264 20.85 16.76 22.95
C GLN A 264 22.03 16.04 23.64
N TYR A 265 22.68 15.17 22.90
CA TYR A 265 23.83 14.44 23.37
C TYR A 265 24.69 13.94 22.21
N LYS A 266 25.92 13.53 22.53
CA LYS A 266 26.77 12.71 21.65
C LYS A 266 27.20 11.45 22.36
N THR A 267 27.40 10.41 21.58
CA THR A 267 28.03 9.16 22.01
C THR A 267 29.27 8.96 21.16
N THR A 268 30.39 8.61 21.78
CA THR A 268 31.70 8.49 21.10
C THR A 268 32.22 7.06 21.17
N SER A 269 32.86 6.63 20.10
CA SER A 269 33.57 5.34 20.01
C SER A 269 34.95 5.53 19.42
N SER A 270 35.87 4.64 19.79
CA SER A 270 37.25 4.69 19.31
C SER A 270 37.55 3.40 18.54
N PHE A 271 37.75 3.52 17.26
CA PHE A 271 38.23 2.46 16.38
C PHE A 271 38.83 3.08 15.10
N ASN A 272 39.66 2.30 14.42
CA ASN A 272 40.12 2.62 13.08
C ASN A 272 39.18 1.92 12.08
N GLY A 273 38.52 2.71 11.26
CA GLY A 273 37.45 2.28 10.32
C GLY A 273 36.47 3.40 10.06
N GLU A 274 35.29 3.08 9.55
CA GLU A 274 34.26 4.06 9.16
C GLU A 274 32.84 3.61 9.57
N VAL A 275 31.91 4.58 9.69
CA VAL A 275 30.47 4.36 9.93
C VAL A 275 29.75 4.67 8.65
N TYR A 276 29.10 3.68 8.04
CA TYR A 276 28.45 3.86 6.74
C TYR A 276 26.93 3.94 6.80
N GLY A 277 26.28 3.16 7.64
CA GLY A 277 24.82 3.08 7.74
C GLY A 277 24.30 3.32 9.15
N LEU A 278 23.15 3.98 9.24
CA LEU A 278 22.46 4.34 10.49
C LEU A 278 20.95 4.14 10.32
N CYS A 279 20.29 3.51 11.30
CA CYS A 279 18.84 3.44 11.34
C CYS A 279 18.29 3.54 12.77
N ALA A 280 16.99 3.90 12.89
CA ALA A 280 16.27 4.01 14.16
C ALA A 280 15.08 3.04 14.20
N ASP A 281 14.88 2.33 15.33
CA ASP A 281 13.68 1.53 15.54
C ASP A 281 12.51 2.39 16.10
N SER A 282 11.31 1.81 16.19
CA SER A 282 10.13 2.51 16.70
C SER A 282 10.20 2.91 18.17
N THR A 283 11.20 2.42 18.92
CA THR A 283 11.47 2.84 20.31
C THR A 283 12.39 4.04 20.38
N GLY A 284 13.01 4.44 19.25
CA GLY A 284 14.06 5.46 19.18
C GLY A 284 15.45 4.94 19.57
N SER A 285 15.66 3.61 19.61
CA SER A 285 16.99 3.03 19.68
C SER A 285 17.67 3.14 18.31
N ILE A 286 18.97 3.39 18.31
CA ILE A 286 19.76 3.62 17.11
C ILE A 286 20.68 2.43 16.87
N TYR A 287 20.78 2.06 15.61
CA TYR A 287 21.73 1.05 15.15
C TYR A 287 22.62 1.66 14.08
N PHE A 288 23.91 1.31 14.13
CA PHE A 288 24.84 1.73 13.08
C PHE A 288 25.77 0.59 12.66
N THR A 289 26.22 0.67 11.43
CA THR A 289 27.14 -0.29 10.82
C THR A 289 28.34 0.41 10.18
N GLY A 290 29.38 -0.36 9.94
CA GLY A 290 30.62 0.07 9.30
C GLY A 290 31.67 -1.03 9.31
N ASN A 291 32.93 -0.65 9.44
CA ASN A 291 34.05 -1.56 9.59
C ASN A 291 35.01 -1.09 10.69
N PHE A 292 35.81 -1.99 11.17
CA PHE A 292 36.96 -1.66 12.05
C PHE A 292 38.09 -2.67 11.80
N ASP A 293 39.34 -2.17 11.91
CA ASP A 293 40.50 -3.04 11.98
C ASP A 293 40.80 -3.48 13.43
N THR A 294 41.79 -3.99 13.83
CA THR A 294 42.34 -4.46 15.11
C THR A 294 41.44 -4.39 16.35
N GLN A 295 40.99 -3.20 16.79
CA GLN A 295 40.21 -3.01 18.03
C GLN A 295 39.18 -1.87 17.89
N ALA A 296 37.99 -2.08 18.47
CA ALA A 296 36.97 -1.06 18.62
C ALA A 296 36.43 -1.00 20.05
N SER A 297 36.18 0.21 20.56
CA SER A 297 35.69 0.45 21.92
C SER A 297 34.42 1.28 21.92
N PHE A 298 33.38 0.77 22.62
CA PHE A 298 32.04 1.33 22.74
C PHE A 298 31.68 1.43 24.23
N GLY A 299 32.13 2.48 24.90
CA GLY A 299 32.02 2.59 26.36
C GLY A 299 32.74 1.44 27.05
N SER A 300 32.02 0.57 27.76
CA SER A 300 32.55 -0.64 28.40
C SER A 300 32.66 -1.87 27.50
N ILE A 301 32.20 -1.80 26.29
CA ILE A 301 32.19 -2.91 25.31
C ILE A 301 33.43 -2.76 24.44
N SER A 302 34.20 -3.84 24.31
CA SER A 302 35.37 -3.87 23.42
C SER A 302 35.24 -5.05 22.47
N LEU A 303 35.52 -4.78 21.20
CA LEU A 303 35.65 -5.77 20.14
C LEU A 303 37.12 -5.85 19.74
N THR A 304 37.60 -7.04 19.46
CA THR A 304 38.94 -7.28 18.93
C THR A 304 38.88 -8.09 17.66
N ASN A 305 39.76 -7.78 16.73
CA ASN A 305 39.86 -8.41 15.43
C ASN A 305 41.32 -8.91 15.21
N GLY A 306 41.50 -9.73 14.15
CA GLY A 306 42.84 -10.25 13.80
C GLY A 306 43.75 -9.20 13.16
N ALA A 307 43.70 -9.09 11.82
CA ALA A 307 44.60 -8.20 11.07
C ALA A 307 43.92 -7.49 9.87
N ASN A 308 42.67 -7.76 9.62
CA ASN A 308 41.91 -7.21 8.49
C ASN A 308 40.62 -6.53 8.99
N ASP A 309 39.96 -5.75 8.15
CA ASP A 309 38.69 -5.12 8.51
C ASP A 309 37.60 -6.16 8.82
N ASN A 310 36.84 -5.95 9.90
CA ASN A 310 35.61 -6.68 10.18
C ASN A 310 34.39 -5.78 10.07
N ALA A 311 33.29 -6.31 9.59
CA ALA A 311 32.02 -5.63 9.62
C ALA A 311 31.53 -5.44 11.07
N LEU A 312 30.97 -4.28 11.33
CA LEU A 312 30.58 -3.78 12.65
C LEU A 312 29.08 -3.54 12.68
N LEU A 313 28.40 -3.93 13.78
CA LEU A 313 27.03 -3.56 14.07
C LEU A 313 26.86 -3.22 15.54
N VAL A 314 26.31 -2.05 15.84
CA VAL A 314 26.21 -1.52 17.21
C VAL A 314 24.82 -0.97 17.47
N LYS A 315 24.29 -1.22 18.68
CA LYS A 315 23.03 -0.63 19.17
C LYS A 315 23.31 0.40 20.26
N ILE A 316 22.68 1.56 20.14
CA ILE A 316 22.62 2.64 21.13
C ILE A 316 21.17 2.76 21.61
N ASN A 317 20.93 2.81 22.92
CA ASN A 317 19.61 3.04 23.46
C ASN A 317 19.18 4.51 23.38
N THR A 318 17.95 4.80 23.72
CA THR A 318 17.34 6.15 23.66
C THR A 318 18.07 7.22 24.49
N ASN A 319 18.85 6.79 25.51
CA ASN A 319 19.64 7.67 26.39
C ASN A 319 21.08 7.92 25.88
N GLY A 320 21.42 7.37 24.72
CA GLY A 320 22.78 7.51 24.15
C GLY A 320 23.80 6.52 24.68
N ASN A 321 23.40 5.49 25.41
CA ASN A 321 24.33 4.46 25.92
C ASN A 321 24.40 3.28 24.96
N TYR A 322 25.57 2.72 24.80
CA TYR A 322 25.77 1.49 24.05
C TYR A 322 25.09 0.32 24.76
N SER A 323 24.21 -0.38 24.03
CA SER A 323 23.53 -1.57 24.55
C SER A 323 24.30 -2.83 24.22
N TRP A 324 24.80 -2.95 23.01
CA TRP A 324 25.63 -4.04 22.52
C TRP A 324 26.39 -3.63 21.26
N ALA A 325 27.49 -4.36 20.99
CA ALA A 325 28.25 -4.27 19.76
C ALA A 325 28.58 -5.68 19.26
N LYS A 326 28.55 -5.89 17.96
CA LYS A 326 28.86 -7.16 17.29
C LYS A 326 29.89 -6.93 16.20
N SER A 327 30.75 -7.93 16.02
CA SER A 327 31.71 -8.02 14.94
C SER A 327 31.39 -9.23 14.07
N PHE A 328 31.38 -9.03 12.75
CA PHE A 328 31.26 -10.10 11.78
C PHE A 328 32.49 -10.09 10.89
N GLY A 329 33.24 -11.17 10.89
CA GLY A 329 34.50 -11.19 10.16
C GLY A 329 35.17 -12.55 10.14
N GLY A 330 36.35 -12.58 9.53
CA GLY A 330 37.11 -13.78 9.32
C GLY A 330 38.57 -13.54 8.97
N ASN A 331 39.04 -14.07 7.85
CA ASN A 331 40.41 -13.93 7.38
C ASN A 331 40.58 -12.97 6.20
N GLY A 332 39.55 -12.20 5.85
CA GLY A 332 39.51 -11.21 4.79
C GLY A 332 39.11 -9.82 5.25
N ASN A 333 38.85 -8.93 4.35
CA ASN A 333 38.26 -7.61 4.62
C ASN A 333 36.77 -7.70 4.50
N ASP A 334 36.07 -7.32 5.56
CA ASP A 334 34.63 -7.44 5.72
C ASP A 334 34.07 -6.09 6.17
N GLN A 335 33.02 -5.59 5.51
CA GLN A 335 32.48 -4.25 5.76
C GLN A 335 30.95 -4.26 5.66
N GLY A 336 30.28 -3.50 6.56
CA GLY A 336 28.83 -3.24 6.46
C GLY A 336 28.60 -1.86 5.85
N TYR A 337 27.86 -1.78 4.74
CA TYR A 337 27.68 -0.53 4.01
C TYR A 337 26.34 0.15 4.27
N ASP A 338 25.26 -0.59 4.34
CA ASP A 338 23.93 -0.02 4.61
C ASP A 338 23.16 -0.88 5.59
N LEU A 339 22.29 -0.21 6.35
CA LEU A 339 21.52 -0.81 7.43
C LEU A 339 20.11 -0.21 7.43
N LYS A 340 19.10 -1.07 7.39
CA LYS A 340 17.70 -0.69 7.59
C LYS A 340 17.12 -1.47 8.74
N CYS A 341 16.19 -0.86 9.47
CA CYS A 341 15.45 -1.55 10.52
C CYS A 341 13.95 -1.39 10.34
N LYS A 342 13.23 -2.47 10.64
CA LYS A 342 11.77 -2.42 10.81
C LYS A 342 11.41 -1.86 12.17
N GLY A 343 10.18 -1.38 12.34
CA GLY A 343 9.70 -0.81 13.60
C GLY A 343 9.83 -1.73 14.83
N ASN A 344 9.81 -3.04 14.62
CA ASN A 344 10.02 -4.06 15.67
C ASN A 344 11.51 -4.26 16.07
N GLY A 345 12.43 -3.56 15.41
CA GLY A 345 13.88 -3.69 15.64
C GLY A 345 14.54 -4.84 14.90
N GLN A 346 13.85 -5.50 13.95
CA GLN A 346 14.46 -6.41 12.99
C GLN A 346 15.35 -5.62 12.03
N LEU A 347 16.58 -6.07 11.84
CA LEU A 347 17.63 -5.37 11.10
C LEU A 347 17.97 -6.13 9.81
N PHE A 348 18.23 -5.38 8.77
CA PHE A 348 18.80 -5.88 7.52
C PHE A 348 20.11 -5.12 7.25
N LEU A 349 21.19 -5.88 7.14
CA LEU A 349 22.54 -5.37 6.97
C LEU A 349 23.10 -5.88 5.65
N THR A 350 23.59 -4.99 4.82
CA THR A 350 24.28 -5.34 3.58
C THR A 350 25.69 -4.78 3.53
N GLY A 351 26.55 -5.39 2.73
CA GLY A 351 27.92 -4.97 2.56
C GLY A 351 28.74 -5.97 1.74
N VAL A 352 30.02 -6.08 2.09
CA VAL A 352 30.99 -6.93 1.40
C VAL A 352 31.80 -7.77 2.35
N TYR A 353 32.27 -8.91 1.86
CA TYR A 353 33.26 -9.74 2.51
C TYR A 353 34.27 -10.32 1.52
N SER A 354 35.45 -10.65 1.99
CA SER A 354 36.42 -11.44 1.25
C SER A 354 36.98 -12.56 2.13
N GLY A 355 37.50 -13.64 1.49
CA GLY A 355 37.87 -14.83 2.28
C GLY A 355 36.65 -15.49 2.95
N ASN A 356 36.85 -16.06 4.12
CA ASN A 356 35.78 -16.65 4.93
C ASN A 356 35.33 -15.64 5.98
N ILE A 357 34.03 -15.53 6.18
CA ILE A 357 33.41 -14.68 7.21
C ILE A 357 32.45 -15.49 8.07
N THR A 358 32.22 -15.09 9.32
CA THR A 358 31.24 -15.72 10.20
C THR A 358 30.29 -14.67 10.76
N PHE A 359 29.00 -14.86 10.55
CA PHE A 359 27.91 -14.08 11.10
C PHE A 359 27.31 -14.84 12.30
N GLY A 360 27.75 -14.54 13.52
CA GLY A 360 27.35 -15.29 14.70
C GLY A 360 27.74 -16.76 14.60
N THR A 361 26.78 -17.65 14.32
CA THR A 361 27.00 -19.10 14.10
C THR A 361 26.98 -19.51 12.62
N ILE A 362 26.74 -18.59 11.70
CA ILE A 362 26.56 -18.85 10.26
C ILE A 362 27.87 -18.53 9.53
N PRO A 363 28.64 -19.52 9.07
CA PRO A 363 29.83 -19.30 8.28
C PRO A 363 29.51 -19.14 6.79
N LEU A 364 30.17 -18.21 6.12
CA LEU A 364 30.20 -18.10 4.67
C LEU A 364 31.62 -18.32 4.17
N SER A 365 31.75 -19.11 3.12
CA SER A 365 33.02 -19.30 2.44
C SER A 365 33.17 -18.33 1.27
N GLY A 366 34.29 -17.64 1.21
CA GLY A 366 34.63 -16.70 0.15
C GLY A 366 35.95 -17.02 -0.53
N GLY A 367 36.24 -16.29 -1.60
CA GLY A 367 37.53 -16.27 -2.27
C GLY A 367 38.27 -14.96 -1.98
N SER A 368 39.31 -14.68 -2.75
CA SER A 368 40.07 -13.45 -2.66
C SER A 368 39.31 -12.20 -3.14
N ASN A 369 38.28 -12.38 -3.95
CA ASN A 369 37.44 -11.28 -4.45
C ASN A 369 36.36 -10.91 -3.43
N PHE A 370 35.99 -9.63 -3.43
CA PHE A 370 34.87 -9.16 -2.64
C PHE A 370 33.54 -9.78 -3.10
N ARG A 371 32.72 -10.15 -2.14
CA ARG A 371 31.39 -10.73 -2.31
C ARG A 371 30.37 -9.95 -1.50
N ALA A 372 29.20 -9.72 -2.06
CA ALA A 372 28.11 -9.08 -1.33
C ALA A 372 27.52 -10.04 -0.28
N TYR A 373 26.85 -9.50 0.70
CA TYR A 373 25.99 -10.24 1.62
C TYR A 373 24.76 -9.40 1.98
N LEU A 374 23.71 -10.10 2.39
CA LEU A 374 22.56 -9.57 3.10
C LEU A 374 22.34 -10.41 4.35
N ALA A 375 22.40 -9.81 5.51
CA ALA A 375 22.16 -10.45 6.79
C ALA A 375 20.88 -9.93 7.44
N GLU A 376 20.06 -10.84 7.93
CA GLU A 376 18.90 -10.56 8.78
C GLU A 376 19.27 -10.79 10.24
N ILE A 377 18.99 -9.79 11.09
CA ILE A 377 19.47 -9.76 12.47
C ILE A 377 18.34 -9.25 13.36
N ASP A 378 18.15 -9.85 14.53
CA ASP A 378 17.14 -9.38 15.47
C ASP A 378 17.60 -8.17 16.30
N SER A 379 16.69 -7.55 17.06
CA SER A 379 16.98 -6.39 17.91
C SER A 379 18.00 -6.64 19.03
N SER A 380 18.33 -7.90 19.31
CA SER A 380 19.37 -8.30 20.29
C SER A 380 20.75 -8.54 19.65
N GLY A 381 20.82 -8.45 18.31
CA GLY A 381 22.02 -8.67 17.53
C GLY A 381 22.30 -10.15 17.22
N VAL A 382 21.28 -11.01 17.30
CA VAL A 382 21.36 -12.42 16.87
C VAL A 382 21.06 -12.49 15.38
N VAL A 383 21.95 -13.12 14.62
CA VAL A 383 21.80 -13.29 13.17
C VAL A 383 20.83 -14.43 12.90
N ALA A 384 19.75 -14.13 12.19
CA ALA A 384 18.73 -15.10 11.79
C ALA A 384 19.12 -15.81 10.48
N SER A 385 19.56 -15.03 9.48
CA SER A 385 19.94 -15.57 8.17
C SER A 385 20.99 -14.71 7.50
N VAL A 386 21.73 -15.29 6.55
CA VAL A 386 22.66 -14.54 5.67
C VAL A 386 22.60 -15.09 4.26
N ILE A 387 22.41 -14.20 3.31
CA ILE A 387 22.39 -14.49 1.88
C ILE A 387 23.69 -13.98 1.26
N PRO A 388 24.54 -14.84 0.70
CA PRO A 388 25.70 -14.41 -0.06
C PRO A 388 25.34 -14.01 -1.48
N GLY A 389 25.93 -12.92 -1.98
CA GLY A 389 25.96 -12.56 -3.38
C GLY A 389 27.36 -12.71 -3.93
N PHE A 390 27.56 -13.53 -4.96
CA PHE A 390 28.90 -13.82 -5.48
C PHE A 390 28.94 -13.96 -6.99
N SER A 391 30.10 -13.65 -7.58
CA SER A 391 30.44 -14.00 -8.95
C SER A 391 31.62 -14.96 -8.93
N SER A 392 31.68 -15.88 -9.90
CA SER A 392 32.74 -16.88 -9.97
C SER A 392 34.14 -16.26 -10.22
N ASN A 393 34.21 -15.13 -10.91
CA ASN A 393 35.47 -14.58 -11.41
C ASN A 393 35.66 -13.07 -11.14
N SER A 394 34.72 -12.41 -10.45
CA SER A 394 34.73 -10.96 -10.27
C SER A 394 34.25 -10.56 -8.87
N MET A 395 34.46 -9.30 -8.51
CA MET A 395 33.89 -8.74 -7.28
C MET A 395 32.40 -8.41 -7.44
N VAL A 396 31.66 -8.53 -6.34
CA VAL A 396 30.29 -8.06 -6.17
C VAL A 396 30.20 -7.32 -4.84
N ILE A 397 29.73 -6.08 -4.90
CA ILE A 397 29.61 -5.17 -3.76
C ILE A 397 28.13 -4.74 -3.65
N SER A 398 27.48 -4.95 -2.51
CA SER A 398 26.14 -4.40 -2.23
C SER A 398 26.30 -3.07 -1.50
N ASN A 399 25.90 -1.98 -2.14
CA ASN A 399 26.10 -0.62 -1.64
C ASN A 399 24.95 -0.14 -0.75
N ALA A 400 23.72 -0.50 -1.10
CA ALA A 400 22.54 -0.01 -0.41
C ALA A 400 21.40 -1.02 -0.42
N LEU A 401 20.50 -0.85 0.54
CA LEU A 401 19.26 -1.62 0.63
C LEU A 401 18.06 -0.72 0.97
N SER A 402 16.90 -1.14 0.57
CA SER A 402 15.62 -0.52 0.91
C SER A 402 14.59 -1.58 1.25
N LEU A 403 13.64 -1.22 2.10
CA LEU A 403 12.57 -2.12 2.54
C LEU A 403 11.21 -1.61 2.06
N SER A 404 10.36 -2.52 1.58
CA SER A 404 8.96 -2.23 1.30
C SER A 404 8.10 -3.40 1.78
N GLY A 405 7.40 -3.20 2.88
CA GLY A 405 6.74 -4.30 3.59
C GLY A 405 7.76 -5.34 4.04
N ASP A 406 7.64 -6.54 3.52
CA ASP A 406 8.58 -7.64 3.77
C ASP A 406 9.64 -7.79 2.66
N ASP A 407 9.45 -7.16 1.52
CA ASP A 407 10.40 -7.20 0.43
C ASP A 407 11.66 -6.37 0.73
N ILE A 408 12.81 -6.91 0.31
CA ILE A 408 14.12 -6.28 0.46
C ILE A 408 14.69 -6.04 -0.94
N TYR A 409 15.10 -4.83 -1.19
CA TYR A 409 15.75 -4.45 -2.43
C TYR A 409 17.19 -4.10 -2.15
N CYS A 410 18.12 -4.74 -2.86
CA CYS A 410 19.55 -4.46 -2.75
C CYS A 410 20.08 -3.99 -4.11
N THR A 411 20.94 -2.98 -4.09
CA THR A 411 21.65 -2.51 -5.27
C THR A 411 23.15 -2.41 -5.01
N GLY A 412 23.92 -2.51 -6.05
CA GLY A 412 25.35 -2.44 -5.93
C GLY A 412 26.06 -2.57 -7.27
N ILE A 413 27.37 -2.82 -7.20
CA ILE A 413 28.25 -2.95 -8.37
C ILE A 413 28.85 -4.34 -8.45
N GLY A 414 29.12 -4.78 -9.68
CA GLY A 414 29.79 -6.05 -9.93
C GLY A 414 29.93 -6.34 -11.40
N SER A 415 30.63 -7.41 -11.71
CA SER A 415 30.80 -7.88 -13.08
C SER A 415 30.81 -9.40 -13.13
N GLY A 416 30.51 -9.95 -14.33
CA GLY A 416 30.44 -11.40 -14.55
C GLY A 416 29.12 -12.01 -14.10
N LEU A 417 29.04 -13.34 -14.09
CA LEU A 417 27.86 -14.07 -13.69
C LEU A 417 27.69 -14.02 -12.17
N MET A 418 26.75 -13.20 -11.70
CA MET A 418 26.39 -13.08 -10.30
C MET A 418 25.31 -14.10 -9.92
N ASN A 419 25.42 -14.65 -8.71
CA ASN A 419 24.36 -15.40 -8.06
C ASN A 419 24.04 -14.74 -6.72
N MET A 420 22.77 -14.52 -6.43
CA MET A 420 22.31 -14.07 -5.12
C MET A 420 20.92 -14.65 -4.85
N ALA A 421 20.73 -15.23 -3.70
CA ALA A 421 19.43 -15.80 -3.28
C ALA A 421 18.80 -16.77 -4.31
N GLY A 422 19.62 -17.57 -4.99
CA GLY A 422 19.17 -18.56 -5.98
C GLY A 422 18.95 -18.01 -7.41
N GLN A 423 18.92 -16.72 -7.62
CA GLN A 423 18.83 -16.13 -8.95
C GLN A 423 20.22 -15.84 -9.52
N THR A 424 20.34 -15.93 -10.84
CA THR A 424 21.59 -15.64 -11.56
C THR A 424 21.40 -14.60 -12.64
N CYS A 425 22.33 -13.66 -12.76
CA CYS A 425 22.35 -12.65 -13.78
C CYS A 425 23.78 -12.36 -14.25
N LEU A 426 23.95 -12.07 -15.53
CA LEU A 426 25.23 -11.62 -16.08
C LEU A 426 25.33 -10.10 -15.88
N LEU A 427 26.17 -9.67 -14.93
CA LEU A 427 26.38 -8.26 -14.62
C LEU A 427 27.32 -7.59 -15.65
N ALA A 428 26.92 -6.40 -16.07
CA ALA A 428 27.79 -5.52 -16.83
C ALA A 428 28.58 -4.57 -15.93
N GLU A 429 27.90 -3.89 -15.02
CA GLU A 429 28.51 -2.91 -14.07
C GLU A 429 27.82 -2.86 -12.73
N SER A 430 26.48 -2.99 -12.68
CA SER A 430 25.71 -2.94 -11.44
C SER A 430 24.54 -3.93 -11.46
N PHE A 431 23.92 -4.07 -10.31
CA PHE A 431 22.73 -4.90 -10.15
C PHE A 431 21.67 -4.21 -9.27
N LEU A 432 20.45 -4.64 -9.48
CA LEU A 432 19.33 -4.47 -8.56
C LEU A 432 18.72 -5.85 -8.35
N VAL A 433 18.51 -6.24 -7.12
CA VAL A 433 17.85 -7.49 -6.77
C VAL A 433 16.71 -7.21 -5.81
N LYS A 434 15.55 -7.80 -6.06
CA LYS A 434 14.45 -7.91 -5.13
C LYS A 434 14.50 -9.28 -4.47
N ILE A 435 14.58 -9.28 -3.17
CA ILE A 435 14.51 -10.49 -2.34
C ILE A 435 13.16 -10.45 -1.66
N ALA A 436 12.29 -11.40 -2.01
CA ALA A 436 11.00 -11.51 -1.37
C ALA A 436 11.18 -11.79 0.11
N GLY A 437 10.64 -10.92 0.94
CA GLY A 437 10.60 -11.13 2.37
C GLY A 437 9.56 -12.19 2.67
N ASN A 438 10.00 -13.38 3.02
CA ASN A 438 9.20 -14.33 3.75
C ASN A 438 8.08 -15.10 3.05
N ALA A 439 8.00 -15.21 1.75
CA ALA A 439 6.93 -16.04 1.21
C ALA A 439 7.45 -17.26 0.47
N ASN A 440 7.11 -18.44 0.98
CA ASN A 440 7.01 -19.61 0.12
C ASN A 440 5.77 -19.44 -0.76
N ALA A 441 5.84 -19.85 -2.01
CA ALA A 441 4.72 -19.82 -2.94
C ALA A 441 4.17 -21.24 -3.16
N ILE A 442 2.86 -21.37 -3.06
CA ILE A 442 2.14 -22.57 -3.48
C ILE A 442 1.34 -22.16 -4.70
N ASN A 443 1.64 -22.73 -5.85
CA ASN A 443 0.96 -22.40 -7.08
C ASN A 443 0.38 -23.60 -7.79
N GLY A 444 -0.61 -23.33 -8.63
CA GLY A 444 -1.30 -24.36 -9.37
C GLY A 444 -2.28 -23.76 -10.38
N LYS A 445 -3.19 -24.57 -10.85
CA LYS A 445 -4.27 -24.17 -11.75
C LYS A 445 -5.60 -24.77 -11.30
N VAL A 446 -6.61 -23.92 -11.21
CA VAL A 446 -8.01 -24.39 -11.16
C VAL A 446 -8.49 -24.56 -12.58
N TYR A 447 -8.99 -25.74 -12.94
CA TYR A 447 -9.35 -26.07 -14.31
C TYR A 447 -10.68 -26.84 -14.37
N LEU A 448 -11.32 -26.75 -15.53
CA LEU A 448 -12.53 -27.53 -15.83
C LEU A 448 -12.13 -28.91 -16.31
N ASP A 449 -12.27 -29.93 -15.45
CA ASP A 449 -11.98 -31.33 -15.75
C ASP A 449 -13.19 -31.95 -16.51
N VAL A 450 -13.16 -31.85 -17.83
CA VAL A 450 -14.29 -32.25 -18.68
C VAL A 450 -14.38 -33.79 -18.87
N ASN A 451 -13.29 -34.49 -18.66
CA ASN A 451 -13.23 -35.97 -18.82
C ASN A 451 -13.24 -36.71 -17.49
N SER A 452 -13.23 -35.99 -16.36
CA SER A 452 -13.28 -36.47 -14.98
C SER A 452 -12.11 -37.44 -14.63
N ASN A 453 -10.92 -37.18 -15.19
CA ASN A 453 -9.75 -38.02 -14.96
C ASN A 453 -8.85 -37.54 -13.81
N ALA A 454 -9.17 -36.38 -13.21
CA ALA A 454 -8.42 -35.73 -12.13
C ALA A 454 -6.99 -35.28 -12.52
N LEU A 455 -6.70 -35.20 -13.81
CA LEU A 455 -5.41 -34.74 -14.34
C LEU A 455 -5.62 -33.51 -15.22
N LEU A 456 -4.74 -32.54 -15.12
CA LEU A 456 -4.78 -31.35 -15.98
C LEU A 456 -4.33 -31.70 -17.40
N ASP A 457 -5.25 -31.75 -18.34
CA ASP A 457 -4.98 -32.00 -19.74
C ASP A 457 -4.69 -30.69 -20.52
N PRO A 458 -3.89 -30.74 -21.62
CA PRO A 458 -3.53 -29.52 -22.37
C PRO A 458 -4.70 -28.75 -22.97
N THR A 459 -5.84 -29.41 -23.18
CA THR A 459 -7.07 -28.79 -23.74
C THR A 459 -8.02 -28.24 -22.70
N GLU A 460 -7.75 -28.46 -21.42
CA GLU A 460 -8.62 -28.04 -20.34
C GLU A 460 -8.42 -26.58 -19.97
N ILE A 461 -9.56 -25.87 -19.95
CA ILE A 461 -9.59 -24.43 -19.68
C ILE A 461 -9.46 -24.15 -18.18
N GLY A 462 -8.79 -23.03 -17.85
CA GLY A 462 -8.74 -22.53 -16.50
C GLY A 462 -10.05 -21.89 -16.07
N LEU A 463 -10.37 -22.00 -14.78
CA LEU A 463 -11.53 -21.36 -14.17
C LEU A 463 -11.08 -20.15 -13.36
N PRO A 464 -11.55 -18.93 -13.74
CA PRO A 464 -11.19 -17.70 -13.04
C PRO A 464 -12.02 -17.48 -11.78
N ASN A 465 -11.52 -16.58 -10.91
CA ASN A 465 -12.22 -16.08 -9.73
C ASN A 465 -12.63 -17.17 -8.72
N VAL A 466 -11.91 -18.27 -8.68
CA VAL A 466 -12.06 -19.30 -7.64
C VAL A 466 -11.16 -18.96 -6.48
N LEU A 467 -11.72 -18.84 -5.29
CA LEU A 467 -10.97 -18.53 -4.07
C LEU A 467 -10.18 -19.75 -3.60
N LEU A 468 -8.89 -19.57 -3.38
CA LEU A 468 -7.97 -20.54 -2.77
C LEU A 468 -7.60 -20.05 -1.38
N GLN A 469 -7.59 -20.95 -0.41
CA GLN A 469 -7.28 -20.65 0.99
C GLN A 469 -6.24 -21.61 1.54
N LEU A 470 -5.29 -21.06 2.30
CA LEU A 470 -4.35 -21.84 3.11
C LEU A 470 -5.00 -22.27 4.43
N THR A 471 -4.97 -23.55 4.71
CA THR A 471 -5.25 -24.07 6.05
C THR A 471 -4.05 -23.76 6.95
N ASN A 472 -4.30 -23.21 8.13
CA ASN A 472 -3.30 -22.71 9.08
C ASN A 472 -2.59 -21.40 8.66
N GLY A 473 -3.07 -20.72 7.62
CA GLY A 473 -2.57 -19.42 7.15
C GLY A 473 -3.69 -18.43 6.95
N SER A 474 -3.34 -17.15 7.02
CA SER A 474 -4.25 -16.04 6.77
C SER A 474 -4.29 -15.61 5.30
N PHE A 475 -3.58 -16.30 4.42
CA PHE A 475 -3.47 -15.93 3.02
C PHE A 475 -4.54 -16.59 2.15
N GLN A 476 -5.11 -15.83 1.26
CA GLN A 476 -6.07 -16.24 0.26
C GLN A 476 -5.71 -15.60 -1.09
N ALA A 477 -6.06 -16.28 -2.18
CA ALA A 477 -5.89 -15.74 -3.52
C ALA A 477 -7.05 -16.17 -4.41
N LEU A 478 -7.33 -15.39 -5.47
CA LEU A 478 -8.25 -15.77 -6.53
C LEU A 478 -7.47 -16.33 -7.71
N SER A 479 -8.03 -17.37 -8.36
CA SER A 479 -7.51 -17.82 -9.64
C SER A 479 -7.70 -16.76 -10.71
N ALA A 480 -6.66 -16.51 -11.51
CA ALA A 480 -6.65 -15.58 -12.63
C ALA A 480 -7.53 -16.07 -13.79
N ASN A 481 -7.68 -15.28 -14.85
CA ASN A 481 -8.44 -15.66 -16.06
C ASN A 481 -7.92 -16.93 -16.73
N SER A 482 -6.66 -17.26 -16.55
CA SER A 482 -6.04 -18.53 -17.00
C SER A 482 -6.32 -19.72 -16.08
N GLY A 483 -6.96 -19.49 -14.94
CA GLY A 483 -7.12 -20.46 -13.85
C GLY A 483 -5.87 -20.61 -12.97
N LEU A 484 -4.75 -19.97 -13.29
CA LEU A 484 -3.55 -19.99 -12.46
C LEU A 484 -3.79 -19.25 -11.15
N TYR A 485 -3.17 -19.74 -10.08
CA TYR A 485 -3.19 -19.10 -8.77
C TYR A 485 -1.83 -19.25 -8.07
N GLU A 486 -1.58 -18.33 -7.18
CA GLU A 486 -0.43 -18.35 -6.28
C GLU A 486 -0.86 -17.90 -4.89
N VAL A 487 -0.50 -18.68 -3.87
CA VAL A 487 -0.77 -18.39 -2.46
C VAL A 487 0.53 -18.40 -1.70
N TYR A 488 0.78 -17.37 -0.91
CA TYR A 488 2.03 -17.24 -0.17
C TYR A 488 1.92 -17.79 1.24
N SER A 489 3.05 -18.29 1.79
CA SER A 489 3.11 -18.86 3.15
C SER A 489 4.50 -18.69 3.78
N ASN A 490 4.56 -18.81 5.09
CA ASN A 490 5.83 -18.92 5.83
C ASN A 490 6.40 -20.36 5.77
N ALA A 491 7.53 -20.63 6.43
CA ALA A 491 7.99 -21.99 6.65
C ALA A 491 6.97 -22.77 7.50
N GLY A 492 6.72 -24.02 7.15
CA GLY A 492 5.74 -24.85 7.84
C GLY A 492 5.08 -25.88 6.95
N ASN A 493 4.06 -26.52 7.51
CA ASN A 493 3.22 -27.48 6.78
C ASN A 493 1.89 -26.80 6.47
N TYR A 494 1.57 -26.73 5.20
CA TYR A 494 0.37 -26.09 4.70
C TYR A 494 -0.44 -27.03 3.86
N SER A 495 -1.72 -26.73 3.71
CA SER A 495 -2.53 -27.27 2.64
C SER A 495 -3.39 -26.16 2.04
N VAL A 496 -3.50 -26.17 0.71
CA VAL A 496 -4.38 -25.30 -0.05
C VAL A 496 -5.68 -26.03 -0.31
N ASN A 497 -6.78 -25.35 -0.20
CA ASN A 497 -8.11 -25.84 -0.53
C ASN A 497 -8.96 -24.76 -1.20
N ILE A 498 -10.05 -25.20 -1.82
CA ILE A 498 -11.12 -24.31 -2.28
C ILE A 498 -12.19 -24.29 -1.20
N PRO A 499 -12.33 -23.21 -0.40
CA PRO A 499 -13.27 -23.19 0.72
C PRO A 499 -14.74 -23.24 0.26
N ASN A 500 -15.03 -22.64 -0.89
CA ASN A 500 -16.35 -22.70 -1.54
C ASN A 500 -16.19 -23.18 -2.98
N ILE A 501 -16.56 -24.43 -3.22
CA ILE A 501 -16.57 -24.98 -4.57
C ILE A 501 -17.59 -24.17 -5.40
N PRO A 502 -17.24 -23.68 -6.60
CA PRO A 502 -18.17 -22.99 -7.49
C PRO A 502 -19.48 -23.76 -7.67
N LEU A 503 -20.57 -23.02 -7.68
CA LEU A 503 -21.91 -23.59 -7.77
C LEU A 503 -21.99 -24.57 -8.96
N TYR A 504 -22.72 -25.69 -8.78
CA TYR A 504 -22.88 -26.77 -9.78
C TYR A 504 -21.60 -27.45 -10.25
N HIS A 505 -20.55 -27.40 -9.42
CA HIS A 505 -19.31 -28.15 -9.67
C HIS A 505 -19.00 -29.09 -8.50
N SER A 506 -18.22 -30.09 -8.77
CA SER A 506 -17.63 -30.98 -7.77
C SER A 506 -16.13 -31.14 -8.04
N LEU A 507 -15.32 -31.35 -6.99
CA LEU A 507 -13.90 -31.63 -7.16
C LEU A 507 -13.69 -33.03 -7.74
N SER A 508 -12.81 -33.11 -8.75
CA SER A 508 -12.28 -34.42 -9.23
C SER A 508 -10.95 -34.75 -8.54
N THR A 509 -10.18 -33.75 -8.18
CA THR A 509 -8.91 -33.90 -7.45
C THR A 509 -9.14 -34.02 -5.94
N THR A 510 -8.06 -34.25 -5.17
CA THR A 510 -8.10 -34.23 -3.71
C THR A 510 -8.61 -32.85 -3.22
N PRO A 511 -9.43 -32.82 -2.14
CA PRO A 511 -9.96 -31.55 -1.61
C PRO A 511 -8.89 -30.58 -1.12
N THR A 512 -7.72 -31.11 -0.79
CA THR A 512 -6.56 -30.34 -0.31
C THR A 512 -5.30 -30.76 -1.03
N GLN A 513 -4.45 -29.79 -1.35
CA GLN A 513 -3.09 -30.01 -1.83
C GLN A 513 -2.13 -29.60 -0.70
N SER A 514 -1.17 -30.48 -0.36
CA SER A 514 -0.30 -30.27 0.79
C SER A 514 1.07 -29.79 0.33
N ALA A 515 1.56 -28.73 0.95
CA ALA A 515 2.90 -28.20 0.76
C ALA A 515 3.68 -28.20 2.08
N VAL A 516 4.95 -28.57 2.03
CA VAL A 516 5.83 -28.63 3.19
C VAL A 516 7.07 -27.80 2.92
N PHE A 517 7.26 -26.74 3.69
CA PHE A 517 8.41 -25.85 3.57
C PHE A 517 9.27 -25.92 4.83
N SER A 518 10.47 -26.44 4.70
CA SER A 518 11.47 -26.47 5.80
C SER A 518 12.19 -25.12 5.99
N GLY A 519 12.00 -24.16 5.08
CA GLY A 519 12.53 -22.81 5.05
C GLY A 519 11.61 -21.91 4.24
N LEU A 520 12.04 -20.68 3.96
CA LEU A 520 11.30 -19.69 3.16
C LEU A 520 11.85 -19.61 1.74
N GLY A 521 11.05 -18.98 0.86
CA GLY A 521 11.41 -18.76 -0.53
C GLY A 521 11.37 -20.01 -1.40
N ASN A 522 10.67 -21.05 -1.00
CA ASN A 522 10.48 -22.25 -1.81
C ASN A 522 9.16 -22.12 -2.59
N VAL A 523 9.14 -22.73 -3.78
CA VAL A 523 7.93 -22.82 -4.60
C VAL A 523 7.49 -24.28 -4.66
N ASP A 524 6.26 -24.54 -4.23
CA ASP A 524 5.58 -25.82 -4.43
C ASP A 524 4.58 -25.65 -5.57
N SER A 525 4.87 -26.27 -6.69
CA SER A 525 4.12 -26.14 -7.94
C SER A 525 3.27 -27.39 -8.21
N LEU A 526 2.37 -27.27 -9.19
CA LEU A 526 1.50 -28.35 -9.64
C LEU A 526 0.38 -28.72 -8.65
N ASN A 527 0.02 -27.83 -7.76
CA ASN A 527 -1.13 -28.00 -6.86
C ASN A 527 -2.44 -27.70 -7.61
N HIS A 528 -2.81 -28.56 -8.52
CA HIS A 528 -3.95 -28.35 -9.41
C HIS A 528 -5.28 -28.80 -8.78
N PHE A 529 -6.36 -28.05 -9.06
CA PHE A 529 -7.72 -28.39 -8.68
C PHE A 529 -8.60 -28.56 -9.92
N GLY A 530 -9.03 -29.78 -10.17
CA GLY A 530 -9.99 -30.12 -11.22
C GLY A 530 -11.42 -29.97 -10.72
N LEU A 531 -12.25 -29.25 -11.46
CA LEU A 531 -13.68 -29.07 -11.19
C LEU A 531 -14.52 -29.70 -12.29
N VAL A 532 -15.33 -30.70 -11.93
CA VAL A 532 -16.26 -31.36 -12.83
C VAL A 532 -17.62 -30.69 -12.75
N PRO A 533 -18.19 -30.23 -13.87
CA PRO A 533 -19.53 -29.65 -13.87
C PRO A 533 -20.60 -30.71 -13.60
N ILE A 534 -21.55 -30.42 -12.71
CA ILE A 534 -22.75 -31.23 -12.50
C ILE A 534 -23.67 -31.03 -13.71
N PRO A 535 -24.04 -32.10 -14.46
CA PRO A 535 -24.80 -31.94 -15.70
C PRO A 535 -26.21 -31.38 -15.46
N ASN A 536 -26.74 -30.69 -16.47
CA ASN A 536 -28.15 -30.21 -16.52
C ASN A 536 -28.52 -29.22 -15.41
N MET A 537 -27.65 -28.29 -15.10
CA MET A 537 -27.88 -27.19 -14.15
C MET A 537 -28.03 -25.86 -14.92
N PRO A 538 -29.25 -25.50 -15.38
CA PRO A 538 -29.51 -24.20 -16.02
C PRO A 538 -29.56 -23.11 -14.95
N ASP A 539 -28.72 -22.08 -15.08
CA ASP A 539 -28.72 -20.93 -14.16
C ASP A 539 -28.07 -19.71 -14.82
N LEU A 540 -28.82 -18.62 -14.90
CA LEU A 540 -28.42 -17.34 -15.48
C LEU A 540 -28.49 -16.25 -14.43
N ARG A 541 -27.48 -15.42 -14.36
CA ARG A 541 -27.42 -14.29 -13.42
C ARG A 541 -27.24 -12.96 -14.12
N VAL A 542 -27.92 -11.91 -13.62
CA VAL A 542 -27.69 -10.51 -14.00
C VAL A 542 -27.44 -9.65 -12.78
N THR A 543 -26.49 -8.73 -12.88
CA THR A 543 -26.17 -7.75 -11.84
C THR A 543 -26.30 -6.34 -12.42
N LEU A 544 -27.00 -5.47 -11.71
CA LEU A 544 -27.22 -4.07 -12.08
C LEU A 544 -26.48 -3.15 -11.11
N THR A 545 -25.68 -2.23 -11.64
CA THR A 545 -24.94 -1.25 -10.84
C THR A 545 -25.05 0.13 -11.47
N PRO A 546 -25.57 1.16 -10.77
CA PRO A 546 -25.46 2.55 -11.21
C PRO A 546 -23.99 2.96 -11.22
N LEU A 547 -23.47 3.48 -12.31
CA LEU A 547 -22.06 3.85 -12.46
C LEU A 547 -21.81 5.30 -12.07
N THR A 548 -22.76 6.20 -12.30
CA THR A 548 -22.63 7.63 -12.06
C THR A 548 -23.66 8.10 -11.03
N ALA A 549 -23.32 9.17 -10.30
CA ALA A 549 -24.24 9.81 -9.37
C ALA A 549 -25.47 10.39 -10.12
N PRO A 550 -26.70 10.16 -9.64
CA PRO A 550 -27.91 10.65 -10.29
C PRO A 550 -28.12 12.15 -10.03
N LYS A 551 -27.65 13.00 -10.93
CA LYS A 551 -27.79 14.47 -10.86
C LYS A 551 -28.70 15.02 -11.94
N ALA A 552 -29.59 15.95 -11.58
CA ALA A 552 -30.46 16.63 -12.55
C ALA A 552 -29.64 17.37 -13.62
N GLY A 553 -29.95 17.15 -14.88
CA GLY A 553 -29.25 17.72 -16.02
C GLY A 553 -28.03 16.93 -16.50
N TYR A 554 -27.67 15.82 -15.83
CA TYR A 554 -26.52 14.98 -16.16
C TYR A 554 -26.91 13.59 -16.63
N VAL A 555 -25.93 12.87 -17.17
CA VAL A 555 -26.11 11.49 -17.63
C VAL A 555 -26.02 10.53 -16.45
N LEU A 556 -27.06 9.71 -16.30
CA LEU A 556 -27.04 8.55 -15.42
C LEU A 556 -26.68 7.32 -16.25
N ALA A 557 -25.58 6.69 -15.89
CA ALA A 557 -25.12 5.46 -16.51
C ALA A 557 -25.35 4.26 -15.59
N TYR A 558 -25.78 3.14 -16.19
CA TYR A 558 -25.86 1.85 -15.53
C TYR A 558 -24.94 0.85 -16.22
N PHE A 559 -24.37 -0.02 -15.39
CA PHE A 559 -23.57 -1.14 -15.81
C PHE A 559 -24.28 -2.44 -15.43
N LEU A 560 -24.53 -3.30 -16.42
CA LEU A 560 -25.16 -4.60 -16.23
C LEU A 560 -24.13 -5.68 -16.57
N THR A 561 -23.87 -6.59 -15.63
CA THR A 561 -23.09 -7.79 -15.89
C THR A 561 -24.02 -8.99 -15.94
N TYR A 562 -23.98 -9.76 -17.04
CA TYR A 562 -24.72 -10.99 -17.18
C TYR A 562 -23.78 -12.19 -17.28
N LYS A 563 -24.21 -13.34 -16.75
CA LYS A 563 -23.37 -14.55 -16.72
C LYS A 563 -24.24 -15.81 -16.76
N ASN A 564 -23.79 -16.81 -17.50
CA ASN A 564 -24.30 -18.19 -17.34
C ASN A 564 -23.45 -18.86 -16.24
N ILE A 565 -24.00 -18.96 -15.03
CA ILE A 565 -23.33 -19.61 -13.89
C ILE A 565 -23.67 -21.11 -13.81
N GLY A 566 -24.60 -21.55 -14.66
CA GLY A 566 -24.99 -22.93 -14.81
C GLY A 566 -24.04 -23.76 -15.66
N THR A 567 -24.43 -25.03 -15.89
CA THR A 567 -23.63 -25.99 -16.67
C THR A 567 -24.28 -26.36 -18.03
N VAL A 568 -25.34 -25.63 -18.41
CA VAL A 568 -26.06 -25.83 -19.68
C VAL A 568 -26.04 -24.54 -20.48
N ALA A 569 -25.75 -24.64 -21.77
CA ALA A 569 -25.88 -23.49 -22.66
C ALA A 569 -27.35 -23.03 -22.78
N GLN A 570 -27.59 -21.73 -22.67
CA GLN A 570 -28.92 -21.15 -22.68
C GLN A 570 -29.05 -20.01 -23.69
N ASN A 571 -30.17 -19.96 -24.41
CA ASN A 571 -30.49 -18.83 -25.29
C ASN A 571 -31.05 -17.67 -24.47
N ALA A 572 -30.20 -16.67 -24.19
CA ALA A 572 -30.48 -15.64 -23.22
C ALA A 572 -30.84 -14.28 -23.82
N SER A 573 -31.68 -13.55 -23.11
CA SER A 573 -31.95 -12.13 -23.35
C SER A 573 -31.90 -11.35 -22.05
N VAL A 574 -31.44 -10.10 -22.10
CA VAL A 574 -31.43 -9.17 -20.95
C VAL A 574 -32.43 -8.06 -21.23
N TYR A 575 -33.28 -7.78 -20.26
CA TYR A 575 -34.26 -6.69 -20.27
C TYR A 575 -33.86 -5.68 -19.18
N PHE A 576 -33.85 -4.40 -19.52
CA PHE A 576 -33.68 -3.32 -18.57
C PHE A 576 -34.94 -2.44 -18.55
N THR A 577 -35.53 -2.34 -17.36
CA THR A 577 -36.64 -1.43 -17.08
C THR A 577 -36.09 -0.15 -16.51
N SER A 578 -36.20 0.94 -17.23
CA SER A 578 -35.68 2.25 -16.84
C SER A 578 -36.54 2.91 -15.78
N PRO A 579 -35.93 3.78 -14.94
CA PRO A 579 -36.70 4.65 -14.07
C PRO A 579 -37.63 5.56 -14.84
N SER A 580 -38.78 5.89 -14.26
CA SER A 580 -39.69 6.88 -14.83
C SER A 580 -39.08 8.29 -14.82
N GLY A 581 -39.40 9.10 -15.83
CA GLY A 581 -39.00 10.50 -15.89
C GLY A 581 -37.60 10.78 -16.41
N ILE A 582 -36.85 9.76 -16.87
CA ILE A 582 -35.55 9.92 -17.54
C ILE A 582 -35.60 9.46 -19.00
N ASN A 583 -34.68 9.96 -19.80
CA ASN A 583 -34.69 9.70 -21.25
C ASN A 583 -33.50 8.81 -21.64
N PHE A 584 -33.76 7.74 -22.39
CA PHE A 584 -32.70 6.90 -22.96
C PHE A 584 -31.78 7.71 -23.90
N LEU A 585 -30.48 7.49 -23.80
CA LEU A 585 -29.47 8.12 -24.66
C LEU A 585 -28.80 7.10 -25.57
N SER A 586 -28.18 6.09 -24.99
CA SER A 586 -27.39 5.10 -25.73
C SER A 586 -27.17 3.84 -24.91
N ALA A 587 -26.77 2.76 -25.60
CA ALA A 587 -26.29 1.53 -24.97
C ALA A 587 -25.13 0.93 -25.77
N SER A 588 -24.25 0.22 -25.04
CA SER A 588 -23.14 -0.57 -25.60
C SER A 588 -23.11 -1.95 -24.91
N PRO A 589 -23.25 -3.07 -25.62
CA PRO A 589 -23.59 -3.15 -27.05
C PRO A 589 -24.94 -2.51 -27.37
N ILE A 590 -25.16 -2.22 -28.66
CA ILE A 590 -26.44 -1.64 -29.14
C ILE A 590 -27.57 -2.60 -28.79
N GLN A 591 -28.65 -2.07 -28.28
CA GLN A 591 -29.84 -2.84 -27.89
C GLN A 591 -30.54 -3.49 -29.12
N SER A 592 -31.15 -4.66 -28.91
CA SER A 592 -31.92 -5.37 -29.94
C SER A 592 -33.30 -4.78 -30.12
N ALA A 593 -33.89 -4.24 -29.05
CA ALA A 593 -35.19 -3.57 -29.08
C ALA A 593 -35.25 -2.47 -27.98
N GLN A 594 -36.14 -1.49 -28.23
CA GLN A 594 -36.40 -0.38 -27.30
C GLN A 594 -37.91 -0.02 -27.34
N THR A 595 -38.47 0.17 -26.14
CA THR A 595 -39.85 0.66 -25.99
C THR A 595 -39.88 1.73 -24.91
N GLY A 596 -40.01 3.00 -25.32
CA GLY A 596 -39.82 4.14 -24.40
C GLY A 596 -38.40 4.18 -23.84
N GLY A 597 -38.28 4.17 -22.52
CA GLY A 597 -36.97 4.09 -21.85
C GLY A 597 -36.46 2.66 -21.65
N ASN A 598 -37.30 1.64 -21.81
CA ASN A 598 -36.93 0.24 -21.58
C ASN A 598 -36.19 -0.34 -22.78
N VAL A 599 -35.20 -1.18 -22.53
CA VAL A 599 -34.32 -1.75 -23.55
C VAL A 599 -34.15 -3.25 -23.38
N GLU A 600 -33.91 -3.95 -24.51
CA GLU A 600 -33.71 -5.39 -24.59
C GLU A 600 -32.44 -5.70 -25.39
N TRP A 601 -31.70 -6.72 -24.94
CA TRP A 601 -30.57 -7.32 -25.66
C TRP A 601 -30.82 -8.82 -25.84
N GLN A 602 -30.85 -9.28 -27.08
CA GLN A 602 -30.87 -10.71 -27.42
C GLN A 602 -29.41 -11.17 -27.50
N LEU A 603 -28.98 -11.93 -26.49
CA LEU A 603 -27.57 -12.34 -26.34
C LEU A 603 -27.25 -13.60 -27.16
N GLY A 604 -28.25 -14.36 -27.55
CA GLY A 604 -28.10 -15.67 -28.19
C GLY A 604 -27.66 -16.75 -27.18
N MET A 605 -26.96 -17.78 -27.69
CA MET A 605 -26.53 -18.92 -26.87
C MET A 605 -25.37 -18.53 -25.98
N LEU A 606 -25.64 -18.46 -24.70
CA LEU A 606 -24.65 -18.24 -23.65
C LEU A 606 -24.10 -19.60 -23.16
N GLN A 607 -22.81 -19.84 -23.40
CA GLN A 607 -22.15 -21.05 -22.93
C GLN A 607 -21.95 -21.04 -21.41
N PRO A 608 -21.84 -22.21 -20.73
CA PRO A 608 -21.45 -22.26 -19.33
C PRO A 608 -20.21 -21.44 -19.02
N GLY A 609 -20.26 -20.64 -17.96
CA GLY A 609 -19.19 -19.73 -17.55
C GLY A 609 -19.06 -18.45 -18.38
N GLN A 610 -19.76 -18.34 -19.51
CA GLN A 610 -19.71 -17.14 -20.36
C GLN A 610 -20.37 -15.95 -19.65
N GLN A 611 -19.67 -14.81 -19.67
CA GLN A 611 -20.04 -13.53 -19.08
C GLN A 611 -19.94 -12.42 -20.11
N GLY A 612 -20.73 -11.38 -19.95
CA GLY A 612 -20.60 -10.15 -20.70
C GLY A 612 -21.18 -8.96 -19.96
N ASP A 613 -20.89 -7.77 -20.46
CA ASP A 613 -21.25 -6.51 -19.84
C ASP A 613 -22.07 -5.65 -20.81
N ILE A 614 -23.00 -4.90 -20.24
CA ILE A 614 -23.84 -3.93 -20.94
C ILE A 614 -23.73 -2.59 -20.22
N TYR A 615 -23.44 -1.57 -20.97
CA TYR A 615 -23.41 -0.18 -20.52
C TYR A 615 -24.59 0.58 -21.10
N VAL A 616 -25.44 1.20 -20.28
CA VAL A 616 -26.60 1.92 -20.72
C VAL A 616 -26.71 3.31 -20.10
N GLN A 617 -27.08 4.31 -20.89
CA GLN A 617 -27.08 5.72 -20.51
C GLN A 617 -28.45 6.35 -20.64
N TYR A 618 -28.80 7.18 -19.66
CA TYR A 618 -30.00 7.97 -19.59
C TYR A 618 -29.70 9.42 -19.24
N ASN A 619 -30.48 10.34 -19.72
CA ASN A 619 -30.44 11.75 -19.31
C ASN A 619 -31.47 12.01 -18.22
N ILE A 620 -31.07 12.58 -17.10
CA ILE A 620 -31.98 13.09 -16.06
C ILE A 620 -32.35 14.54 -16.45
N PRO A 621 -33.61 14.89 -16.63
CA PRO A 621 -34.00 16.26 -16.98
C PRO A 621 -33.56 17.29 -15.95
N VAL A 622 -33.18 18.49 -16.41
CA VAL A 622 -32.64 19.59 -15.56
C VAL A 622 -33.57 19.99 -14.41
N GLY A 623 -34.88 19.84 -14.56
CA GLY A 623 -35.88 20.20 -13.55
C GLY A 623 -36.22 19.10 -12.56
N THR A 624 -35.55 17.96 -12.59
CA THR A 624 -35.85 16.83 -11.67
C THR A 624 -35.46 17.20 -10.24
N PRO A 625 -36.39 17.14 -9.26
CA PRO A 625 -36.11 17.53 -7.89
C PRO A 625 -35.07 16.62 -7.21
N ILE A 626 -34.28 17.18 -6.30
CA ILE A 626 -33.44 16.41 -5.36
C ILE A 626 -34.37 15.53 -4.51
N GLY A 627 -33.99 14.26 -4.30
CA GLY A 627 -34.79 13.27 -3.61
C GLY A 627 -35.78 12.52 -4.53
N PHE A 628 -35.88 12.87 -5.81
CA PHE A 628 -36.74 12.13 -6.75
C PHE A 628 -36.24 10.68 -6.89
N PRO A 629 -37.11 9.68 -6.64
CA PRO A 629 -36.70 8.27 -6.67
C PRO A 629 -36.55 7.78 -8.11
N LEU A 630 -35.47 7.05 -8.34
CA LEU A 630 -35.14 6.41 -9.60
C LEU A 630 -35.02 4.90 -9.35
N SER A 631 -36.07 4.16 -9.67
CA SER A 631 -36.13 2.69 -9.56
C SER A 631 -35.90 2.06 -10.92
N SER A 632 -34.90 1.18 -11.01
CA SER A 632 -34.56 0.42 -12.22
C SER A 632 -34.43 -1.06 -11.93
N GLN A 633 -34.64 -1.89 -12.95
CA GLN A 633 -34.54 -3.34 -12.87
C GLN A 633 -33.88 -3.90 -14.11
N ALA A 634 -32.93 -4.80 -13.93
CA ALA A 634 -32.44 -5.69 -14.99
C ALA A 634 -33.02 -7.09 -14.76
N GLN A 635 -33.37 -7.79 -15.84
CA GLN A 635 -33.79 -9.18 -15.80
C GLN A 635 -33.16 -9.96 -16.96
N ILE A 636 -32.64 -11.14 -16.65
CA ILE A 636 -32.17 -12.09 -17.68
C ILE A 636 -33.15 -13.24 -17.81
N THR A 637 -33.36 -13.71 -19.06
CA THR A 637 -34.25 -14.81 -19.37
C THR A 637 -33.53 -15.89 -20.16
N PRO A 638 -34.03 -17.16 -20.15
CA PRO A 638 -35.24 -17.65 -19.53
C PRO A 638 -35.18 -17.76 -18.01
N VAL A 639 -36.27 -17.42 -17.33
CA VAL A 639 -36.45 -17.61 -15.89
C VAL A 639 -37.05 -18.98 -15.57
N ILE A 640 -37.90 -19.49 -16.47
CA ILE A 640 -38.57 -20.80 -16.31
C ILE A 640 -37.52 -21.90 -16.52
N GLY A 641 -37.35 -22.74 -15.49
CA GLY A 641 -36.35 -23.82 -15.46
C GLY A 641 -35.02 -23.42 -14.90
N ASP A 642 -34.82 -22.14 -14.60
CA ASP A 642 -33.63 -21.63 -13.89
C ASP A 642 -33.63 -22.07 -12.44
N LEU A 643 -32.45 -22.42 -11.92
CA LEU A 643 -32.29 -23.00 -10.57
C LEU A 643 -32.27 -21.94 -9.47
N THR A 644 -31.79 -20.72 -9.78
CA THR A 644 -31.69 -19.61 -8.84
C THR A 644 -32.44 -18.39 -9.32
N ILE A 645 -33.78 -18.50 -9.46
CA ILE A 645 -34.67 -17.49 -10.03
C ILE A 645 -34.44 -16.07 -9.48
N ASN A 646 -33.99 -15.95 -8.24
CA ASN A 646 -33.79 -14.65 -7.58
C ASN A 646 -32.65 -13.83 -8.21
N ASP A 647 -31.61 -14.44 -8.74
CA ASP A 647 -30.50 -13.75 -9.37
C ASP A 647 -30.65 -13.53 -10.89
N ASN A 648 -31.76 -14.03 -11.48
CA ASN A 648 -32.21 -13.61 -12.80
C ASN A 648 -32.68 -12.16 -12.83
N SER A 649 -32.81 -11.49 -11.69
CA SER A 649 -33.24 -10.11 -11.58
C SER A 649 -32.38 -9.33 -10.60
N SER A 650 -32.00 -8.13 -10.99
CA SER A 650 -31.28 -7.19 -10.13
C SER A 650 -31.95 -5.83 -10.17
N GLN A 651 -32.13 -5.20 -9.01
CA GLN A 651 -32.81 -3.93 -8.86
C GLN A 651 -31.85 -2.86 -8.30
N SER A 652 -32.11 -1.61 -8.69
CA SER A 652 -31.44 -0.44 -8.16
C SER A 652 -32.47 0.61 -7.77
N GLN A 653 -32.38 1.11 -6.55
CA GLN A 653 -33.19 2.20 -6.04
C GLN A 653 -32.26 3.31 -5.56
N ILE A 654 -32.21 4.39 -6.33
CA ILE A 654 -31.39 5.55 -6.05
C ILE A 654 -32.26 6.81 -6.10
N GLN A 655 -31.76 7.93 -5.59
CA GLN A 655 -32.47 9.21 -5.58
C GLN A 655 -31.60 10.28 -6.21
N VAL A 656 -32.24 11.24 -6.89
CA VAL A 656 -31.54 12.40 -7.45
C VAL A 656 -30.87 13.18 -6.33
N VAL A 657 -29.55 13.40 -6.46
CA VAL A 657 -28.70 14.04 -5.44
C VAL A 657 -28.18 15.41 -5.90
N GLY A 658 -27.78 16.24 -4.92
CA GLY A 658 -27.01 17.45 -5.12
C GLY A 658 -25.50 17.19 -5.27
N PRO A 659 -24.61 18.12 -4.83
CA PRO A 659 -23.19 17.87 -4.74
C PRO A 659 -22.91 16.65 -3.85
N TYR A 660 -22.08 15.75 -4.33
CA TYR A 660 -21.91 14.41 -3.75
C TYR A 660 -20.48 13.94 -4.00
N ASP A 661 -19.87 13.27 -3.01
CA ASP A 661 -18.58 12.63 -3.16
C ASP A 661 -18.76 11.35 -4.00
N PRO A 662 -18.08 11.23 -5.15
CA PRO A 662 -18.20 10.05 -6.00
C PRO A 662 -17.46 8.83 -5.46
N ASN A 663 -16.57 9.01 -4.46
CA ASN A 663 -15.81 7.94 -3.84
C ASN A 663 -16.57 7.45 -2.61
N ILE A 664 -17.32 6.36 -2.79
CA ILE A 664 -18.27 5.88 -1.78
C ILE A 664 -18.31 4.37 -1.72
N LYS A 665 -18.54 3.83 -0.52
CA LYS A 665 -18.85 2.44 -0.28
C LYS A 665 -20.31 2.27 0.13
N LEU A 666 -21.00 1.35 -0.51
CA LEU A 666 -22.39 1.03 -0.26
C LEU A 666 -22.52 -0.43 0.17
N VAL A 667 -23.56 -0.74 0.95
CA VAL A 667 -24.00 -2.11 1.28
C VAL A 667 -25.46 -2.24 0.91
N ASP A 668 -25.87 -3.41 0.43
CA ASP A 668 -27.26 -3.68 0.00
C ASP A 668 -28.25 -3.75 1.16
N LYS A 669 -27.79 -4.11 2.36
CA LYS A 669 -28.59 -4.25 3.57
C LYS A 669 -27.98 -3.43 4.71
N ASP A 670 -28.65 -2.36 5.09
CA ASP A 670 -28.29 -1.56 6.28
C ASP A 670 -28.79 -2.20 7.58
N THR A 671 -29.71 -3.16 7.50
CA THR A 671 -30.32 -3.84 8.61
C THR A 671 -30.50 -5.33 8.32
N LEU A 672 -30.13 -6.18 9.28
CA LEU A 672 -30.38 -7.64 9.24
C LEU A 672 -31.44 -8.01 10.27
N TYR A 673 -32.46 -8.69 9.80
CA TYR A 673 -33.53 -9.23 10.63
C TYR A 673 -33.51 -10.71 10.69
N ASN A 674 -33.54 -11.67 11.02
CA ASN A 674 -33.52 -13.13 10.88
C ASN A 674 -32.21 -13.61 10.25
N ILE A 675 -31.14 -13.58 11.00
CA ILE A 675 -29.82 -13.98 10.53
C ILE A 675 -29.83 -15.46 10.10
N SER A 676 -29.29 -15.70 8.92
CA SER A 676 -29.04 -17.02 8.37
C SER A 676 -27.61 -17.11 7.87
N ALA A 677 -26.97 -18.25 8.03
CA ALA A 677 -25.63 -18.51 7.50
C ALA A 677 -25.54 -18.40 5.97
N SER A 678 -26.68 -18.42 5.27
CA SER A 678 -26.78 -18.24 3.82
C SER A 678 -26.93 -16.78 3.38
N ASP A 679 -27.09 -15.85 4.32
CA ASP A 679 -27.31 -14.45 4.00
C ASP A 679 -26.03 -13.79 3.54
N TRP A 680 -26.16 -13.06 2.43
CA TRP A 680 -25.10 -12.30 1.82
C TRP A 680 -25.24 -10.81 2.12
N LEU A 681 -24.12 -10.13 2.31
CA LEU A 681 -24.00 -8.69 2.22
C LEU A 681 -23.25 -8.34 0.93
N GLU A 682 -23.88 -7.54 0.07
CA GLU A 682 -23.30 -7.07 -1.17
C GLU A 682 -22.74 -5.66 -0.97
N TYR A 683 -21.45 -5.51 -1.19
CA TYR A 683 -20.76 -4.24 -1.13
C TYR A 683 -20.47 -3.73 -2.52
N THR A 684 -20.67 -2.42 -2.72
CA THR A 684 -20.25 -1.72 -3.95
C THR A 684 -19.35 -0.57 -3.58
N VAL A 685 -18.13 -0.55 -4.10
CA VAL A 685 -17.19 0.55 -3.97
C VAL A 685 -17.18 1.31 -5.28
N HIS A 686 -17.57 2.57 -5.26
CA HIS A 686 -17.47 3.49 -6.39
C HIS A 686 -16.24 4.38 -6.23
N PHE A 687 -15.59 4.67 -7.34
CA PHE A 687 -14.48 5.61 -7.40
C PHE A 687 -14.55 6.46 -8.66
N GLN A 688 -14.10 7.70 -8.57
CA GLN A 688 -14.01 8.62 -9.70
C GLN A 688 -12.70 9.40 -9.65
N ASN A 689 -12.01 9.47 -10.77
CA ASN A 689 -10.88 10.36 -10.93
C ASN A 689 -11.38 11.80 -11.11
N VAL A 690 -11.35 12.55 -10.02
CA VAL A 690 -11.70 14.00 -10.00
C VAL A 690 -10.46 14.89 -10.09
N GLY A 691 -9.29 14.31 -10.35
CA GLY A 691 -8.03 15.00 -10.58
C GLY A 691 -8.03 15.82 -11.88
N THR A 692 -6.86 16.19 -12.33
CA THR A 692 -6.64 17.01 -13.52
C THR A 692 -5.98 16.24 -14.67
N ASP A 693 -5.67 14.95 -14.47
CA ASP A 693 -5.03 14.09 -15.45
C ASP A 693 -5.52 12.65 -15.31
N THR A 694 -5.16 11.79 -16.27
CA THR A 694 -5.49 10.37 -16.28
C THR A 694 -4.84 9.65 -15.10
N ALA A 695 -5.61 8.90 -14.32
CA ALA A 695 -5.09 7.97 -13.33
C ALA A 695 -4.68 6.66 -14.01
N TYR A 696 -3.42 6.27 -13.88
CA TYR A 696 -2.88 5.07 -14.50
C TYR A 696 -3.25 3.82 -13.72
N ASN A 697 -3.32 3.93 -12.40
CA ASN A 697 -3.65 2.82 -11.51
C ASN A 697 -4.67 3.28 -10.46
N VAL A 698 -5.50 2.35 -10.04
CA VAL A 698 -6.38 2.54 -8.88
C VAL A 698 -6.20 1.36 -7.94
N VAL A 699 -5.94 1.65 -6.67
CA VAL A 699 -5.83 0.63 -5.62
C VAL A 699 -6.89 0.91 -4.56
N ILE A 700 -7.67 -0.10 -4.25
CA ILE A 700 -8.71 -0.05 -3.21
C ILE A 700 -8.27 -0.97 -2.09
N VAL A 701 -8.08 -0.43 -0.90
CA VAL A 701 -7.70 -1.19 0.29
C VAL A 701 -8.89 -1.20 1.24
N ASP A 702 -9.44 -2.38 1.45
CA ASP A 702 -10.63 -2.63 2.25
C ASP A 702 -10.26 -3.39 3.53
N THR A 703 -10.50 -2.78 4.68
CA THR A 703 -10.32 -3.46 5.96
C THR A 703 -11.61 -4.17 6.32
N ILE A 704 -11.68 -5.46 5.98
CA ILE A 704 -12.87 -6.28 6.16
C ILE A 704 -13.14 -6.51 7.66
N SER A 705 -14.41 -6.35 8.05
CA SER A 705 -14.84 -6.67 9.41
C SER A 705 -14.56 -8.13 9.76
N ALA A 706 -14.01 -8.38 10.94
CA ALA A 706 -13.79 -9.74 11.46
C ALA A 706 -15.08 -10.55 11.63
N LEU A 707 -16.23 -9.89 11.52
CA LEU A 707 -17.57 -10.52 11.56
C LEU A 707 -17.99 -11.10 10.19
N LEU A 708 -17.21 -10.91 9.14
CA LEU A 708 -17.51 -11.45 7.81
C LEU A 708 -16.68 -12.71 7.53
N ASP A 709 -17.29 -13.67 6.87
CA ASP A 709 -16.62 -14.90 6.43
C ASP A 709 -15.81 -14.64 5.17
N LEU A 710 -14.49 -14.47 5.32
CA LEU A 710 -13.56 -14.26 4.21
C LEU A 710 -13.60 -15.39 3.19
N GLY A 711 -13.85 -16.64 3.64
CA GLY A 711 -13.98 -17.80 2.75
C GLY A 711 -15.18 -17.73 1.81
N SER A 712 -16.17 -16.89 2.11
CA SER A 712 -17.36 -16.69 1.27
C SER A 712 -17.21 -15.63 0.19
N PHE A 713 -16.09 -14.93 0.11
CA PHE A 713 -15.87 -13.82 -0.81
C PHE A 713 -16.15 -14.19 -2.28
N GLU A 714 -16.93 -13.38 -2.96
CA GLU A 714 -17.24 -13.51 -4.38
C GLU A 714 -17.31 -12.12 -5.05
N VAL A 715 -16.58 -11.94 -6.16
CA VAL A 715 -16.71 -10.75 -7.02
C VAL A 715 -17.91 -10.94 -7.94
N LEU A 716 -18.84 -10.00 -7.92
CA LEU A 716 -20.08 -10.02 -8.71
C LEU A 716 -19.95 -9.27 -10.03
N SER A 717 -19.34 -8.08 -9.97
CA SER A 717 -19.21 -7.19 -11.13
C SER A 717 -18.10 -6.17 -10.90
N MET A 718 -17.47 -5.69 -11.97
CA MET A 718 -16.48 -4.63 -11.94
C MET A 718 -16.50 -3.85 -13.25
N SER A 719 -16.13 -2.57 -13.19
CA SER A 719 -16.15 -1.68 -14.36
C SER A 719 -14.95 -1.83 -15.28
N HIS A 720 -13.81 -2.29 -14.77
CA HIS A 720 -12.54 -2.34 -15.49
C HIS A 720 -11.80 -3.67 -15.29
N GLN A 721 -10.99 -4.05 -16.28
CA GLN A 721 -10.13 -5.23 -16.29
C GLN A 721 -8.71 -4.79 -16.72
N PRO A 722 -7.63 -5.47 -16.31
CA PRO A 722 -7.57 -6.60 -15.38
C PRO A 722 -7.75 -6.18 -13.92
N LEU A 723 -8.24 -7.10 -13.09
CA LEU A 723 -8.34 -6.93 -11.65
C LEU A 723 -7.46 -7.97 -10.95
N GLU A 724 -6.61 -7.52 -10.06
CA GLU A 724 -5.91 -8.36 -9.08
C GLU A 724 -6.58 -8.21 -7.72
N VAL A 725 -6.87 -9.32 -7.06
CA VAL A 725 -7.47 -9.35 -5.72
C VAL A 725 -6.60 -10.14 -4.80
N ASN A 726 -6.12 -9.52 -3.73
CA ASN A 726 -5.27 -10.13 -2.74
C ASN A 726 -5.84 -9.94 -1.33
N PHE A 727 -5.69 -10.96 -0.49
CA PHE A 727 -6.00 -10.89 0.93
C PHE A 727 -4.73 -11.03 1.76
N ASP A 728 -4.58 -10.14 2.73
CA ASP A 728 -3.65 -10.28 3.84
C ASP A 728 -4.44 -10.14 5.14
N GLN A 729 -4.74 -11.25 5.79
CA GLN A 729 -5.63 -11.32 6.95
C GLN A 729 -7.00 -10.68 6.67
N GLN A 730 -7.32 -9.58 7.33
CA GLN A 730 -8.56 -8.81 7.15
C GLN A 730 -8.44 -7.72 6.08
N ILE A 731 -7.30 -7.57 5.44
CA ILE A 731 -7.09 -6.53 4.43
C ILE A 731 -7.30 -7.13 3.05
N LEU A 732 -8.34 -6.66 2.36
CA LEU A 732 -8.66 -7.00 0.98
C LEU A 732 -8.18 -5.87 0.07
N THR A 733 -7.32 -6.19 -0.87
CA THR A 733 -6.79 -5.22 -1.82
C THR A 733 -7.26 -5.55 -3.23
N PHE A 734 -7.89 -4.59 -3.89
CA PHE A 734 -8.20 -4.64 -5.32
C PHE A 734 -7.22 -3.72 -6.06
N ARG A 735 -6.54 -4.24 -7.08
CA ARG A 735 -5.61 -3.47 -7.90
C ARG A 735 -6.11 -3.42 -9.34
N PHE A 736 -6.30 -2.22 -9.84
CA PHE A 736 -6.59 -1.94 -11.25
C PHE A 736 -5.34 -1.36 -11.88
N ASN A 737 -4.42 -2.22 -12.29
CA ASN A 737 -3.16 -1.82 -12.91
C ASN A 737 -3.41 -1.38 -14.36
N GLN A 738 -2.83 -0.25 -14.76
CA GLN A 738 -2.97 0.34 -16.09
C GLN A 738 -4.44 0.58 -16.51
N ILE A 739 -5.26 0.99 -15.55
CA ILE A 739 -6.69 1.27 -15.77
C ILE A 739 -6.89 2.44 -16.75
N MET A 740 -5.95 3.39 -16.83
CA MET A 740 -5.99 4.58 -17.70
C MET A 740 -7.28 5.38 -17.51
N LEU A 741 -7.69 5.59 -16.26
CA LEU A 741 -8.94 6.24 -15.90
C LEU A 741 -8.85 7.75 -16.17
N PRO A 742 -9.55 8.31 -17.17
CA PRO A 742 -9.45 9.73 -17.49
C PRO A 742 -9.96 10.59 -16.34
N ASP A 743 -9.53 11.84 -16.28
CA ASP A 743 -10.10 12.81 -15.34
C ASP A 743 -11.55 13.20 -15.69
N SER A 744 -12.28 13.65 -14.67
CA SER A 744 -13.72 13.97 -14.82
C SER A 744 -13.99 15.21 -15.69
N THR A 745 -13.00 16.06 -15.96
CA THR A 745 -13.14 17.21 -16.85
C THR A 745 -12.95 16.83 -18.31
N THR A 746 -12.07 15.87 -18.58
CA THR A 746 -11.82 15.34 -19.93
C THR A 746 -12.90 14.35 -20.35
N ASN A 747 -13.29 13.44 -19.46
CA ASN A 747 -14.35 12.45 -19.73
C ASN A 747 -15.12 12.11 -18.46
N GLN A 748 -16.16 12.87 -18.18
CA GLN A 748 -16.99 12.72 -16.98
C GLN A 748 -17.51 11.27 -16.77
N LEU A 749 -17.92 10.61 -17.82
CA LEU A 749 -18.46 9.25 -17.73
C LEU A 749 -17.35 8.21 -17.58
N GLY A 750 -16.30 8.32 -18.38
CA GLY A 750 -15.17 7.39 -18.36
C GLY A 750 -14.30 7.52 -17.12
N SER A 751 -14.43 8.61 -16.35
CA SER A 751 -13.67 8.82 -15.10
C SER A 751 -14.19 7.99 -13.91
N ASN A 752 -15.30 7.26 -14.07
CA ASN A 752 -15.94 6.49 -13.01
C ASN A 752 -15.57 5.02 -13.11
N GLY A 753 -15.37 4.40 -11.94
CA GLY A 753 -15.20 2.97 -11.82
C GLY A 753 -15.91 2.41 -10.59
N PHE A 754 -16.04 1.10 -10.54
CA PHE A 754 -16.56 0.40 -9.37
C PHE A 754 -16.06 -1.03 -9.31
N VAL A 755 -16.11 -1.60 -8.09
CA VAL A 755 -16.09 -3.04 -7.85
C VAL A 755 -17.28 -3.42 -6.97
N LYS A 756 -17.97 -4.49 -7.33
CA LYS A 756 -19.07 -5.06 -6.55
C LYS A 756 -18.72 -6.48 -6.14
N PHE A 757 -18.79 -6.77 -4.86
CA PHE A 757 -18.49 -8.07 -4.27
C PHE A 757 -19.47 -8.39 -3.15
N ARG A 758 -19.50 -9.65 -2.71
CA ARG A 758 -20.33 -10.07 -1.58
C ARG A 758 -19.59 -11.00 -0.65
N MET A 759 -20.01 -11.00 0.60
CA MET A 759 -19.51 -11.87 1.67
C MET A 759 -20.67 -12.27 2.58
N LYS A 760 -20.53 -13.41 3.28
CA LYS A 760 -21.53 -13.87 4.25
C LYS A 760 -21.17 -13.37 5.65
N HIS A 761 -22.19 -13.07 6.43
CA HIS A 761 -22.04 -12.87 7.87
C HIS A 761 -22.30 -14.18 8.64
N PRO A 762 -21.86 -14.31 9.91
CA PRO A 762 -22.14 -15.50 10.74
C PRO A 762 -23.63 -15.73 10.93
N SER A 763 -24.03 -16.97 11.16
CA SER A 763 -25.42 -17.34 11.45
C SER A 763 -25.94 -16.87 12.81
N SER A 764 -25.06 -16.34 13.67
CA SER A 764 -25.42 -15.76 14.97
C SER A 764 -24.58 -14.53 15.24
N LEU A 765 -25.25 -13.41 15.41
CA LEU A 765 -24.64 -12.14 15.85
C LEU A 765 -25.40 -11.66 17.08
N PRO A 766 -24.73 -11.06 18.08
CA PRO A 766 -25.44 -10.39 19.17
C PRO A 766 -26.39 -9.30 18.65
N PHE A 767 -27.44 -9.02 19.41
CA PHE A 767 -28.35 -7.91 19.11
C PHE A 767 -27.59 -6.57 19.13
N LEU A 768 -27.90 -5.67 18.20
CA LEU A 768 -27.23 -4.38 17.97
C LEU A 768 -25.75 -4.50 17.56
N THR A 769 -25.33 -5.65 17.06
CA THR A 769 -24.01 -5.75 16.44
C THR A 769 -23.98 -4.95 15.13
N GLU A 770 -23.00 -4.10 15.00
CA GLU A 770 -22.73 -3.33 13.80
C GLU A 770 -21.61 -4.00 13.01
N ILE A 771 -21.84 -4.25 11.73
CA ILE A 771 -20.83 -4.66 10.77
C ILE A 771 -20.45 -3.41 9.98
N GLU A 772 -19.33 -2.83 10.34
CA GLU A 772 -18.80 -1.63 9.70
C GLU A 772 -17.74 -1.99 8.68
N ASN A 773 -17.76 -1.28 7.55
CA ASN A 773 -16.80 -1.47 6.48
C ASN A 773 -16.57 -0.17 5.70
N PHE A 774 -15.31 0.22 5.50
CA PHE A 774 -14.89 1.37 4.69
C PHE A 774 -13.66 0.99 3.87
N VAL A 775 -13.37 1.79 2.84
CA VAL A 775 -12.18 1.58 2.02
C VAL A 775 -11.37 2.85 1.89
N ASP A 776 -10.09 2.68 1.67
CA ASP A 776 -9.15 3.69 1.24
C ASP A 776 -8.86 3.48 -0.25
N ILE A 777 -9.11 4.51 -1.08
CA ILE A 777 -8.95 4.49 -2.53
C ILE A 777 -7.74 5.35 -2.89
N TYR A 778 -6.80 4.77 -3.61
CA TYR A 778 -5.61 5.43 -4.11
C TYR A 778 -5.68 5.57 -5.62
N PHE A 779 -5.52 6.78 -6.13
CA PHE A 779 -5.37 7.08 -7.54
C PHE A 779 -3.89 7.37 -7.82
N ASP A 780 -3.21 6.48 -8.50
CA ASP A 780 -1.76 6.52 -8.69
C ASP A 780 -1.00 6.72 -7.38
N PHE A 781 -0.39 7.88 -7.20
CA PHE A 781 0.47 8.25 -6.07
C PHE A 781 -0.18 9.25 -5.11
N ASN A 782 -1.48 9.53 -5.27
CA ASN A 782 -2.17 10.47 -4.40
C ASN A 782 -2.48 9.86 -3.02
N ASP A 783 -2.68 10.73 -2.03
CA ASP A 783 -3.18 10.32 -0.73
C ASP A 783 -4.49 9.53 -0.85
N ALA A 784 -4.68 8.62 0.10
CA ALA A 784 -5.90 7.83 0.17
C ALA A 784 -7.15 8.71 0.28
N ILE A 785 -8.12 8.46 -0.57
CA ILE A 785 -9.47 8.99 -0.39
C ILE A 785 -10.26 7.95 0.38
N ARG A 786 -10.55 8.25 1.66
CA ARG A 786 -11.37 7.38 2.50
C ARG A 786 -12.84 7.57 2.18
N THR A 787 -13.55 6.48 1.93
CA THR A 787 -15.00 6.49 1.72
C THR A 787 -15.75 6.72 3.04
N ASN A 788 -17.08 6.89 2.95
CA ASN A 788 -17.97 6.68 4.09
C ASN A 788 -17.85 5.25 4.62
N THR A 789 -18.25 5.04 5.87
CA THR A 789 -18.44 3.71 6.44
C THR A 789 -19.80 3.17 6.00
N ALA A 790 -19.80 2.00 5.36
CA ALA A 790 -21.00 1.22 5.09
C ALA A 790 -21.29 0.37 6.33
N THR A 791 -22.43 0.58 6.94
CA THR A 791 -22.82 -0.08 8.22
C THR A 791 -24.05 -0.93 8.02
N THR A 792 -23.99 -2.17 8.53
CA THR A 792 -25.14 -3.08 8.64
C THR A 792 -25.38 -3.38 10.12
N VAL A 793 -26.60 -3.20 10.60
CA VAL A 793 -26.96 -3.41 12.02
C VAL A 793 -27.83 -4.65 12.16
N HIS A 794 -27.50 -5.52 13.13
CA HIS A 794 -28.35 -6.66 13.46
C HIS A 794 -29.43 -6.26 14.45
N LEU A 795 -30.71 -6.40 14.04
CA LEU A 795 -31.89 -6.17 14.86
C LEU A 795 -32.68 -7.47 15.09
N ASP A 796 -33.17 -7.68 16.30
CA ASP A 796 -34.00 -8.84 16.61
C ASP A 796 -35.42 -8.65 16.04
N SER A 797 -35.91 -9.62 15.28
CA SER A 797 -37.28 -9.60 14.72
C SER A 797 -38.36 -9.72 15.76
N THR A 798 -38.04 -10.19 17.00
CA THR A 798 -39.02 -10.29 18.07
C THR A 798 -39.43 -8.94 18.61
N LEU A 799 -38.65 -7.87 18.35
CA LEU A 799 -39.03 -6.48 18.65
C LEU A 799 -39.87 -5.82 17.55
N SER A 800 -40.10 -6.50 16.40
CA SER A 800 -40.94 -6.00 15.30
C SER A 800 -42.46 -6.24 15.52
N GLY A 801 -42.86 -6.62 16.68
CA GLY A 801 -44.28 -6.58 17.08
C GLY A 801 -44.69 -5.15 17.39
N ILE A 802 -44.97 -4.36 16.38
CA ILE A 802 -45.73 -3.10 16.26
C ILE A 802 -45.00 -2.09 15.35
N PHE A 803 -44.73 -2.45 14.12
CA PHE A 803 -44.61 -1.46 13.07
C PHE A 803 -45.32 -1.98 11.82
N THR A 804 -46.63 -1.82 11.77
CA THR A 804 -47.28 -1.76 10.44
C THR A 804 -46.88 -0.41 9.85
N LEU A 805 -46.04 -0.43 8.82
CA LEU A 805 -45.91 0.68 7.88
C LEU A 805 -47.26 0.83 7.15
N ASP A 806 -48.18 1.53 7.82
CA ASP A 806 -49.29 2.11 7.08
C ASP A 806 -48.75 3.32 6.34
N GLN A 807 -48.76 3.28 5.02
CA GLN A 807 -48.16 4.30 4.13
C GLN A 807 -48.95 5.63 4.11
N GLN A 808 -49.50 6.06 5.22
CA GLN A 808 -49.98 7.43 5.41
C GLN A 808 -49.09 8.11 6.45
N GLU A 809 -48.36 9.11 6.00
CA GLU A 809 -47.60 10.01 6.91
C GLU A 809 -48.56 10.47 8.00
N ALA A 810 -48.32 10.04 9.24
CA ALA A 810 -49.16 10.38 10.37
C ALA A 810 -49.11 11.88 10.68
N PHE A 811 -47.99 12.56 10.31
CA PHE A 811 -47.81 14.00 10.47
C PHE A 811 -46.77 14.55 9.51
N VAL A 812 -46.80 15.84 9.28
CA VAL A 812 -45.78 16.58 8.52
C VAL A 812 -45.17 17.68 9.38
N ILE A 813 -43.91 18.03 9.08
CA ILE A 813 -43.18 19.09 9.79
C ILE A 813 -42.65 20.12 8.81
N TYR A 814 -42.77 21.41 9.16
CA TYR A 814 -42.21 22.49 8.35
C TYR A 814 -41.97 23.76 9.15
N PRO A 815 -41.01 24.63 8.75
CA PRO A 815 -39.97 24.37 7.77
C PRO A 815 -38.94 23.36 8.29
N ASN A 816 -38.41 22.56 7.42
CA ASN A 816 -37.26 21.69 7.71
C ASN A 816 -36.26 21.86 6.54
N PRO A 817 -35.08 22.44 6.80
CA PRO A 817 -34.48 22.91 8.06
C PRO A 817 -35.22 24.10 8.73
N THR A 818 -35.06 24.22 10.05
CA THR A 818 -35.68 25.29 10.85
C THR A 818 -34.63 26.16 11.58
N HIS A 819 -34.92 27.50 11.70
CA HIS A 819 -34.10 28.45 12.47
C HIS A 819 -34.64 28.70 13.89
N ALA A 820 -35.95 28.79 14.08
CA ALA A 820 -36.57 29.12 15.35
C ALA A 820 -37.78 28.25 15.70
N ASP A 821 -38.75 28.18 14.79
CA ASP A 821 -39.99 27.44 15.00
C ASP A 821 -40.15 26.29 14.01
N LEU A 822 -40.63 25.15 14.50
CA LEU A 822 -41.03 24.00 13.71
C LEU A 822 -42.53 23.78 13.86
N THR A 823 -43.28 23.82 12.77
CA THR A 823 -44.72 23.50 12.77
C THR A 823 -44.91 22.01 12.55
N ILE A 824 -45.73 21.40 13.40
CA ILE A 824 -46.08 20.00 13.36
C ILE A 824 -47.56 19.91 13.05
N LYS A 825 -47.95 19.25 11.96
CA LYS A 825 -49.32 19.07 11.55
C LYS A 825 -49.66 17.59 11.43
N LEU A 826 -50.64 17.15 12.25
CA LEU A 826 -51.15 15.79 12.25
C LEU A 826 -52.19 15.61 11.15
N ASN A 827 -52.10 14.53 10.37
CA ASN A 827 -53.04 14.25 9.29
C ASN A 827 -54.37 13.70 9.83
N GLN A 828 -54.36 13.00 10.97
CA GLN A 828 -55.57 12.47 11.61
C GLN A 828 -55.51 12.80 13.11
N MET A 829 -56.51 13.55 13.60
CA MET A 829 -56.72 13.80 15.05
C MET A 829 -58.20 14.15 15.27
N GLU A 830 -58.88 13.34 16.12
CA GLU A 830 -60.20 13.63 16.65
C GLU A 830 -60.10 13.72 18.17
N ASN A 831 -60.11 14.94 18.72
CA ASN A 831 -60.28 15.29 20.15
C ASN A 831 -59.33 14.66 21.18
N GLU A 832 -58.17 14.23 20.83
CA GLU A 832 -57.22 13.59 21.73
C GLU A 832 -55.90 14.39 21.83
N SER A 833 -55.03 14.04 22.80
CA SER A 833 -53.72 14.63 22.92
C SER A 833 -52.64 13.69 22.36
N ALA A 834 -51.65 14.21 21.58
CA ALA A 834 -50.48 13.52 21.17
C ALA A 834 -49.24 13.87 22.03
N GLN A 835 -48.40 12.92 22.31
CA GLN A 835 -47.09 13.21 22.93
C GLN A 835 -46.02 13.35 21.82
N LEU A 836 -45.26 14.45 21.91
CA LEU A 836 -44.11 14.74 21.04
C LEU A 836 -42.85 14.54 21.86
N MET A 837 -41.89 13.81 21.31
CA MET A 837 -40.58 13.62 21.91
C MET A 837 -39.48 14.04 20.90
N ILE A 838 -38.62 14.92 21.34
CA ILE A 838 -37.43 15.31 20.58
C ILE A 838 -36.22 14.58 21.15
N SER A 839 -35.47 13.88 20.31
CA SER A 839 -34.25 13.22 20.72
C SER A 839 -33.08 13.63 19.79
N ASP A 840 -31.86 13.56 20.34
CA ASP A 840 -30.65 13.65 19.52
C ASP A 840 -30.40 12.33 18.75
N LEU A 841 -29.38 12.30 17.90
CA LEU A 841 -29.02 11.12 17.10
C LEU A 841 -28.60 9.91 17.96
N SER A 842 -28.23 10.11 19.23
CA SER A 842 -27.95 9.02 20.18
C SER A 842 -29.22 8.43 20.82
N GLY A 843 -30.41 8.95 20.49
CA GLY A 843 -31.68 8.52 21.10
C GLY A 843 -32.00 9.17 22.47
N ARG A 844 -31.12 10.06 22.94
CA ARG A 844 -31.35 10.78 24.21
C ARG A 844 -32.48 11.78 24.05
N ILE A 845 -33.55 11.62 24.79
CA ILE A 845 -34.69 12.55 24.80
C ILE A 845 -34.27 13.91 25.39
N ILE A 846 -34.44 14.96 24.59
CA ILE A 846 -34.10 16.34 24.93
C ILE A 846 -35.32 17.07 25.46
N GLN A 847 -36.50 16.80 24.86
CA GLN A 847 -37.74 17.49 25.20
C GLN A 847 -38.96 16.57 24.95
N THR A 848 -39.92 16.62 25.84
CA THR A 848 -41.24 15.99 25.68
C THR A 848 -42.30 17.05 25.80
N ILE A 849 -43.29 17.06 24.89
CA ILE A 849 -44.35 18.06 24.81
C ILE A 849 -45.68 17.34 24.57
N THR A 850 -46.75 17.78 25.18
CA THR A 850 -48.10 17.31 24.87
C THR A 850 -48.74 18.27 23.91
N MET A 851 -49.20 17.77 22.78
CA MET A 851 -49.87 18.49 21.71
C MET A 851 -51.40 18.34 21.85
N THR A 852 -52.11 19.45 21.79
CA THR A 852 -53.58 19.46 21.79
C THR A 852 -54.03 20.20 20.53
N GLY A 853 -54.55 19.47 19.54
CA GLY A 853 -54.99 20.04 18.24
C GLY A 853 -54.16 19.54 17.04
N LYS A 854 -54.72 19.75 15.84
CA LYS A 854 -54.13 19.23 14.57
C LYS A 854 -52.82 19.90 14.18
N GLU A 855 -52.55 21.13 14.63
CA GLU A 855 -51.36 21.89 14.25
C GLU A 855 -50.80 22.61 15.48
N ASN A 856 -49.52 22.43 15.73
CA ASN A 856 -48.80 23.10 16.80
C ASN A 856 -47.44 23.63 16.32
N LYS A 857 -47.03 24.77 16.89
CA LYS A 857 -45.70 25.32 16.73
C LYS A 857 -44.81 24.96 17.89
N LEU A 858 -43.66 24.41 17.58
CA LEU A 858 -42.62 24.04 18.52
C LEU A 858 -41.44 24.99 18.38
N SER A 859 -41.08 25.72 19.43
CA SER A 859 -39.83 26.50 19.43
C SER A 859 -38.63 25.58 19.53
N THR A 860 -37.69 25.74 18.57
CA THR A 860 -36.41 25.04 18.54
C THR A 860 -35.23 25.92 18.92
N GLU A 861 -35.47 27.13 19.47
CA GLU A 861 -34.42 28.09 19.84
C GLU A 861 -33.46 27.55 20.91
N SER A 862 -33.93 26.69 21.79
CA SER A 862 -33.12 26.06 22.83
C SER A 862 -32.23 24.92 22.31
N LEU A 863 -32.43 24.47 21.08
CA LEU A 863 -31.67 23.40 20.48
C LEU A 863 -30.41 23.98 19.79
N LYS A 864 -29.28 23.28 19.91
CA LYS A 864 -28.07 23.62 19.18
C LYS A 864 -28.24 23.26 17.69
N PRO A 865 -27.54 23.93 16.77
CA PRO A 865 -27.53 23.48 15.38
C PRO A 865 -27.16 22.00 15.27
N GLY A 866 -27.96 21.25 14.51
CA GLY A 866 -27.79 19.79 14.40
C GLY A 866 -29.02 19.06 13.86
N ILE A 867 -28.93 17.75 13.77
CA ILE A 867 -30.00 16.86 13.33
C ILE A 867 -30.70 16.26 14.57
N TYR A 868 -32.02 16.27 14.55
CA TYR A 868 -32.86 15.76 15.65
C TYR A 868 -33.95 14.85 15.11
N ASN A 869 -34.38 13.90 15.94
CA ASN A 869 -35.54 13.06 15.71
C ASN A 869 -36.73 13.63 16.47
N LEU A 870 -37.85 13.84 15.77
CA LEU A 870 -39.15 14.15 16.38
C LEU A 870 -40.05 12.91 16.31
N GLN A 871 -40.46 12.42 17.42
CA GLN A 871 -41.39 11.29 17.55
C GLN A 871 -42.76 11.80 18.03
N VAL A 872 -43.78 11.30 17.40
CA VAL A 872 -45.19 11.58 17.77
C VAL A 872 -45.86 10.27 18.20
N LEU A 873 -46.36 10.26 19.44
CA LEU A 873 -47.16 9.15 19.97
C LEU A 873 -48.63 9.60 20.02
N LEU A 874 -49.45 8.97 19.17
CA LEU A 874 -50.88 9.20 19.07
C LEU A 874 -51.64 7.85 19.14
N ASN A 875 -52.53 7.69 20.10
CA ASN A 875 -53.37 6.47 20.28
C ASN A 875 -52.56 5.15 20.32
N GLY A 876 -51.38 5.18 20.92
CA GLY A 876 -50.51 4.01 20.98
C GLY A 876 -49.68 3.76 19.72
N HIS A 877 -49.85 4.56 18.67
CA HIS A 877 -49.06 4.51 17.46
C HIS A 877 -47.97 5.57 17.50
N GLN A 878 -46.75 5.18 17.19
CA GLN A 878 -45.59 6.05 17.16
C GLN A 878 -45.15 6.29 15.71
N SER A 879 -44.97 7.55 15.35
CA SER A 879 -44.40 7.96 14.08
C SER A 879 -43.23 8.89 14.30
N SER A 880 -42.23 8.91 13.40
CA SER A 880 -41.04 9.76 13.57
C SER A 880 -40.63 10.45 12.29
N HIS A 881 -40.14 11.69 12.43
CA HIS A 881 -39.51 12.46 11.37
C HIS A 881 -38.24 13.10 11.86
N ARG A 882 -37.23 13.22 11.01
CA ARG A 882 -36.00 13.96 11.27
C ARG A 882 -36.14 15.41 10.84
N PHE A 883 -35.58 16.33 11.65
CA PHE A 883 -35.46 17.73 11.27
C PHE A 883 -34.08 18.28 11.55
N ILE A 884 -33.71 19.31 10.79
CA ILE A 884 -32.44 20.00 10.90
C ILE A 884 -32.67 21.35 11.57
N LYS A 885 -31.99 21.60 12.70
CA LYS A 885 -31.87 22.89 13.33
C LYS A 885 -30.64 23.60 12.77
N LEU A 886 -30.85 24.76 12.19
CA LEU A 886 -29.78 25.65 11.67
C LEU A 886 -29.28 26.61 12.74
#